data_36598039dcf4fd40f4ac392551e4bb7b
#
_entry.id   36598039dcf4fd40f4ac392551e4bb7b
#
_cell.length_a   1.000
_cell.length_b   1.000
_cell.length_c   1.000
_cell.angle_alpha   90.00
_cell.angle_beta   90.00
_cell.angle_gamma   90.00
#
_symmetry.space_group_name_H-M   'P 1'
#
loop_
_entity.id
_entity.type
_entity.pdbx_description
1 polymer ?
#
loop_
_entity_poly.entity_id
_entity_poly.type
_entity_poly.pdbx_seq_one_letter_code
_entity_poly.pdbx_strand_id
1 'polypeptide(L)'
;MPSHLTRVVFRNIIANEPLLYRGCRYRALRPRVVTQHGARSLPQTQRRTFFGDLFKQRRKLKPAEAPPGLSKMAEVSYAQANSVRPPKPSEVADAIKDFFAQRKGTFEDWHVASAHQAFQYLLGNPREDGQPWLNTQDLENVMEKLLDTSKRPEVLGNAHIMFGRLVVDQMAKLMEQQSNKGEDEQKKKVEHMGIPLDMYTKWKQIQVLSLFGATAEARDMAVEAFKYDATATSRIRHTILAAWHTILGGVAREGDLNEVSKTVDAFKEASMPLTKPAQNKLVSFYAERRDLDKAKFWYAQPVYTKLNQEPTQPLGSTSSALLKACAAEGDLTFGQQVIATMLKDDMPSKDSWDAIFLWSVAVGKGPDEIARMMDVLVRRNDEARRKDPTTPVIRPDTTTINALVEHCMSKQDPYMAERYIVLGEKRGIHPDETTYMMQMQYRISVGDLDGARAAYFNLQGFFSGDKRSVAVINELIRVLCVSKQHHFDELMAMVDDLHERKANFDPETVAALTLLHLRRGEIHDAMDLLQVHAHQYSPEQRTTIQDALCVFIHDGETSTADAWDGYQILRNVFPETPREVRIPIMNEFFSRNRSDMACHVFFHMRNHVSPTHTATRDVYIAAFTGFARCQDAESLELAHNQLKLDLNVEMDTQLRNALMLAYASTGENRKALGFWREICESREGPSYNSLAIAFRATEGTHAGGEHARAIWKRLREQDVEIDKRIWTAYLCAVARNHNHDEALQLVESVEEDWGWRPDLDILGGWFNCTANIERQRRVEEWIKKRYPEVWAEMEALGHWVTMDGFGYRQYNINRDLDP
;
A
#
# COMPACT_ATOMS: atom_id res chain seq x y z
N MET A 1 -19.14 36.30 -31.57
CA MET A 1 -18.08 36.61 -30.57
C MET A 1 -18.52 36.03 -29.25
N PRO A 2 -17.76 35.17 -28.62
CA PRO A 2 -18.11 34.73 -27.27
C PRO A 2 -18.00 35.94 -26.35
N SER A 3 -19.07 36.18 -25.57
CA SER A 3 -19.15 37.34 -24.70
C SER A 3 -18.01 37.31 -23.68
N HIS A 4 -17.60 38.48 -23.19
CA HIS A 4 -16.57 38.61 -22.16
C HIS A 4 -16.90 37.79 -20.90
N LEU A 5 -18.19 37.58 -20.60
CA LEU A 5 -18.70 36.70 -19.55
C LEU A 5 -18.33 35.23 -19.77
N THR A 6 -18.44 34.70 -20.98
CA THR A 6 -18.08 33.29 -21.29
C THR A 6 -16.59 33.03 -21.10
N ARG A 7 -15.75 34.03 -21.40
CA ARG A 7 -14.30 33.93 -21.13
C ARG A 7 -13.95 34.01 -19.66
N VAL A 8 -14.71 34.79 -18.89
CA VAL A 8 -14.53 34.90 -17.43
C VAL A 8 -14.99 33.62 -16.74
N VAL A 9 -16.16 33.11 -17.13
CA VAL A 9 -16.69 31.82 -16.64
C VAL A 9 -15.72 30.67 -17.00
N PHE A 10 -15.21 30.63 -18.22
CA PHE A 10 -14.25 29.61 -18.66
C PHE A 10 -12.91 29.71 -17.93
N ARG A 11 -12.38 30.94 -17.71
CA ARG A 11 -11.19 31.12 -16.87
C ARG A 11 -11.44 30.67 -15.44
N ASN A 12 -12.59 30.93 -14.93
CA ASN A 12 -12.97 30.59 -13.58
C ASN A 12 -13.22 29.10 -13.42
N ILE A 13 -13.78 28.43 -14.40
CA ILE A 13 -13.93 26.98 -14.47
C ILE A 13 -12.55 26.27 -14.49
N ILE A 14 -11.57 26.81 -15.21
CA ILE A 14 -10.22 26.22 -15.32
C ILE A 14 -9.32 26.55 -14.12
N ALA A 15 -9.56 27.67 -13.43
CA ALA A 15 -8.65 28.24 -12.44
C ALA A 15 -8.94 27.93 -10.97
N ASN A 16 -9.54 26.82 -10.60
CA ASN A 16 -9.75 26.41 -9.21
C ASN A 16 -10.91 27.02 -8.43
N GLU A 17 -12.08 27.07 -8.96
CA GLU A 17 -13.18 27.73 -8.26
C GLU A 17 -14.20 26.95 -7.45
N PRO A 18 -13.97 25.71 -7.10
CA PRO A 18 -14.78 25.07 -6.06
C PRO A 18 -14.60 25.68 -4.67
N LEU A 19 -13.49 26.39 -4.43
CA LEU A 19 -13.30 27.16 -3.19
C LEU A 19 -14.36 28.28 -3.00
N LEU A 20 -14.90 28.81 -4.08
CA LEU A 20 -16.00 29.78 -4.04
C LEU A 20 -17.32 29.13 -3.59
N TYR A 21 -17.53 27.85 -3.84
CA TYR A 21 -18.78 27.19 -3.50
C TYR A 21 -18.96 26.97 -2.00
N ARG A 22 -17.91 26.70 -1.25
CA ARG A 22 -17.94 26.72 0.23
C ARG A 22 -18.09 28.12 0.79
N GLY A 23 -17.46 29.12 0.16
CA GLY A 23 -17.55 30.52 0.58
C GLY A 23 -18.94 31.12 0.41
N CYS A 24 -19.71 30.76 -0.62
CA CYS A 24 -21.04 31.30 -0.88
C CYS A 24 -22.10 30.84 0.12
N ARG A 25 -22.03 29.64 0.67
CA ARG A 25 -23.01 29.18 1.69
C ARG A 25 -22.87 29.87 3.03
N TYR A 26 -21.70 30.37 3.41
CA TYR A 26 -21.46 30.99 4.73
C TYR A 26 -21.39 32.50 4.71
N ARG A 27 -21.19 33.17 3.57
CA ARG A 27 -21.07 34.63 3.48
C ARG A 27 -22.37 35.41 3.18
N ALA A 28 -23.41 34.72 2.71
CA ALA A 28 -24.66 35.38 2.40
C ALA A 28 -25.53 35.80 3.60
N LEU A 29 -25.12 35.53 4.84
CA LEU A 29 -25.99 35.74 6.00
C LEU A 29 -25.43 36.63 7.13
N ARG A 30 -24.34 37.40 6.93
CA ARG A 30 -24.01 38.48 7.90
C ARG A 30 -23.21 39.63 7.28
N PRO A 31 -23.75 40.84 7.19
CA PRO A 31 -22.95 42.02 6.96
C PRO A 31 -22.08 42.30 8.20
N ARG A 32 -20.75 42.24 8.00
CA ARG A 32 -19.82 42.71 9.04
C ARG A 32 -19.86 44.20 9.14
N VAL A 33 -20.40 44.71 10.21
CA VAL A 33 -20.16 46.06 10.67
C VAL A 33 -18.70 46.15 11.12
N VAL A 34 -17.91 46.90 10.36
CA VAL A 34 -16.53 47.22 10.76
C VAL A 34 -16.61 48.29 11.85
N THR A 35 -16.43 47.87 13.10
CA THR A 35 -16.07 48.82 14.18
C THR A 35 -14.56 48.64 14.39
N GLN A 36 -13.81 49.68 14.02
CA GLN A 36 -12.45 49.89 14.48
C GLN A 36 -12.49 50.07 15.98
N HIS A 37 -11.98 49.15 16.74
CA HIS A 37 -11.43 49.43 18.11
C HIS A 37 -10.27 48.47 18.39
N GLY A 38 -9.21 49.09 18.75
CA GLY A 38 -8.00 48.82 19.46
C GLY A 38 -7.60 47.38 19.77
N ALA A 39 -6.40 47.07 19.31
CA ALA A 39 -5.64 45.93 19.75
C ALA A 39 -5.55 45.90 21.29
N ARG A 40 -6.31 45.07 21.95
CA ARG A 40 -6.01 44.56 23.29
C ARG A 40 -5.60 43.10 23.14
N SER A 41 -4.33 42.86 23.40
CA SER A 41 -3.77 41.54 23.62
C SER A 41 -4.63 40.83 24.68
N LEU A 42 -5.38 39.81 24.23
CA LEU A 42 -6.00 38.86 25.16
C LEU A 42 -4.87 38.06 25.82
N PRO A 43 -4.86 37.92 27.16
CA PRO A 43 -3.90 37.05 27.81
C PRO A 43 -4.15 35.63 27.34
N GLN A 44 -3.08 34.97 26.87
CA GLN A 44 -3.07 33.52 26.67
C GLN A 44 -3.49 32.88 28.00
N THR A 45 -4.73 32.46 28.09
CA THR A 45 -5.15 31.57 29.15
C THR A 45 -4.43 30.24 28.83
N GLN A 46 -3.31 30.05 29.54
CA GLN A 46 -2.72 28.74 29.70
C GLN A 46 -3.84 27.80 30.16
N ARG A 47 -4.40 27.02 29.24
CA ARG A 47 -5.15 25.83 29.59
C ARG A 47 -4.16 24.87 30.24
N ARG A 48 -4.06 24.95 31.59
CA ARG A 48 -3.43 23.88 32.35
C ARG A 48 -4.28 22.65 32.15
N THR A 49 -3.85 21.78 31.24
CA THR A 49 -4.33 20.42 31.21
C THR A 49 -3.86 19.76 32.49
N PHE A 50 -4.77 19.09 33.19
CA PHE A 50 -4.54 18.45 34.49
C PHE A 50 -3.42 17.40 34.49
N PHE A 51 -2.93 17.02 33.31
CA PHE A 51 -1.86 16.04 33.04
C PHE A 51 -0.49 16.68 32.71
N GLY A 52 -0.36 17.99 32.67
CA GLY A 52 0.88 18.67 32.24
C GLY A 52 2.10 18.44 33.13
N ASP A 53 1.91 18.01 34.37
CA ASP A 53 3.02 17.81 35.30
C ASP A 53 3.53 16.35 35.39
N LEU A 54 2.87 15.40 34.71
CA LEU A 54 3.32 14.01 34.66
C LEU A 54 4.33 13.71 33.53
N PHE A 55 4.50 14.64 32.61
CA PHE A 55 5.49 14.51 31.55
C PHE A 55 6.83 15.10 32.00
N LYS A 56 7.61 14.29 32.73
CA LYS A 56 9.04 14.53 32.89
C LYS A 56 9.64 14.76 31.50
N GLN A 57 10.38 15.86 31.40
CA GLN A 57 11.12 16.40 30.27
C GLN A 57 11.31 15.36 29.13
N ARG A 58 10.56 15.57 28.05
CA ARG A 58 10.85 14.86 26.77
C ARG A 58 12.34 15.05 26.51
N ARG A 59 13.10 13.96 26.51
CA ARG A 59 14.46 13.99 25.97
C ARG A 59 14.29 14.30 24.48
N LYS A 60 14.56 15.54 24.10
CA LYS A 60 14.68 15.90 22.68
C LYS A 60 15.71 14.96 22.10
N LEU A 61 15.28 14.02 21.25
CA LEU A 61 16.20 13.25 20.45
C LEU A 61 16.97 14.25 19.60
N LYS A 62 18.28 14.24 19.70
CA LYS A 62 19.12 15.01 18.80
C LYS A 62 18.75 14.59 17.38
N PRO A 63 18.59 15.51 16.43
CA PRO A 63 18.42 15.15 15.03
C PRO A 63 19.52 14.16 14.66
N ALA A 64 19.18 13.07 13.99
CA ALA A 64 20.16 12.09 13.55
C ALA A 64 21.13 12.82 12.62
N GLU A 65 22.36 13.03 13.08
CA GLU A 65 23.40 13.58 12.26
C GLU A 65 23.65 12.59 11.11
N ALA A 66 23.76 13.12 9.90
CA ALA A 66 24.10 12.28 8.75
C ALA A 66 25.41 11.55 9.04
N PRO A 67 25.50 10.24 8.73
CA PRO A 67 26.73 9.49 8.94
C PRO A 67 27.93 10.22 8.32
N PRO A 68 29.07 10.29 9.02
CA PRO A 68 30.27 10.95 8.48
C PRO A 68 30.66 10.33 7.13
N GLY A 69 31.08 11.14 6.18
CA GLY A 69 31.45 10.71 4.83
C GLY A 69 30.30 10.47 3.85
N LEU A 70 29.06 10.23 4.32
CA LEU A 70 27.95 9.89 3.44
C LEU A 70 27.59 11.01 2.45
N SER A 71 27.62 12.26 2.86
CA SER A 71 27.33 13.40 1.97
C SER A 71 28.28 13.47 0.79
N LYS A 72 29.57 13.22 1.03
CA LYS A 72 30.59 13.22 -0.03
C LYS A 72 30.44 12.04 -1.00
N MET A 73 30.07 10.87 -0.51
CA MET A 73 29.75 9.72 -1.36
C MET A 73 28.50 9.99 -2.21
N ALA A 74 27.47 10.59 -1.64
CA ALA A 74 26.26 10.96 -2.37
C ALA A 74 26.50 12.07 -3.40
N GLU A 75 27.44 13.01 -3.16
CA GLU A 75 27.86 14.02 -4.14
C GLU A 75 28.41 13.39 -5.43
N VAL A 76 29.09 12.23 -5.35
CA VAL A 76 29.58 11.50 -6.53
C VAL A 76 28.40 11.03 -7.39
N SER A 77 27.40 10.42 -6.77
CA SER A 77 26.18 9.96 -7.47
C SER A 77 25.43 11.13 -8.11
N TYR A 78 25.29 12.22 -7.37
CA TYR A 78 24.65 13.44 -7.86
C TYR A 78 25.42 14.06 -9.04
N ALA A 79 26.75 14.12 -8.95
CA ALA A 79 27.59 14.68 -9.99
C ALA A 79 27.53 13.86 -11.31
N GLN A 80 27.50 12.53 -11.19
CA GLN A 80 27.33 11.64 -12.34
C GLN A 80 25.94 11.79 -12.99
N ALA A 81 24.87 11.88 -12.18
CA ALA A 81 23.50 12.04 -12.70
C ALA A 81 23.26 13.39 -13.38
N ASN A 82 23.91 14.47 -12.89
CA ASN A 82 23.67 15.83 -13.37
C ASN A 82 24.80 16.40 -14.23
N SER A 83 25.79 15.58 -14.61
CA SER A 83 26.95 16.01 -15.39
C SER A 83 27.74 17.20 -14.78
N VAL A 84 27.77 17.25 -13.45
CA VAL A 84 28.51 18.25 -12.67
C VAL A 84 29.88 17.67 -12.32
N ARG A 85 30.87 18.54 -12.07
CA ARG A 85 32.23 18.12 -11.68
C ARG A 85 32.16 17.31 -10.35
N PRO A 86 32.62 16.04 -10.30
CA PRO A 86 32.64 15.26 -9.08
C PRO A 86 33.69 15.76 -8.08
N PRO A 87 33.53 15.39 -6.79
CA PRO A 87 34.53 15.68 -5.75
C PRO A 87 35.90 15.08 -6.09
N LYS A 88 36.95 15.58 -5.43
CA LYS A 88 38.29 15.04 -5.63
C LYS A 88 38.39 13.59 -5.14
N PRO A 89 39.09 12.69 -5.88
CA PRO A 89 39.20 11.28 -5.46
C PRO A 89 39.76 11.08 -4.05
N SER A 90 40.68 11.92 -3.60
CA SER A 90 41.23 11.89 -2.24
C SER A 90 40.13 12.10 -1.19
N GLU A 91 39.26 13.10 -1.37
CA GLU A 91 38.17 13.40 -0.46
C GLU A 91 37.14 12.25 -0.41
N VAL A 92 36.88 11.60 -1.56
CA VAL A 92 35.98 10.44 -1.63
C VAL A 92 36.59 9.22 -0.93
N ALA A 93 37.91 8.98 -1.07
CA ALA A 93 38.59 7.90 -0.38
C ALA A 93 38.53 8.08 1.15
N ASP A 94 38.80 9.29 1.64
CA ASP A 94 38.71 9.61 3.08
C ASP A 94 37.26 9.48 3.57
N ALA A 95 36.29 9.91 2.77
CA ALA A 95 34.87 9.77 3.10
C ALA A 95 34.42 8.30 3.24
N ILE A 96 34.90 7.39 2.40
CA ILE A 96 34.63 5.95 2.52
C ILE A 96 35.27 5.40 3.81
N LYS A 97 36.51 5.76 4.11
CA LYS A 97 37.16 5.33 5.35
C LYS A 97 36.41 5.80 6.59
N ASP A 98 36.08 7.07 6.66
CA ASP A 98 35.35 7.66 7.79
C ASP A 98 33.96 7.05 7.96
N PHE A 99 33.26 6.79 6.85
CA PHE A 99 31.93 6.19 6.88
C PHE A 99 31.94 4.80 7.51
N PHE A 100 32.87 3.91 7.09
CA PHE A 100 32.93 2.55 7.64
C PHE A 100 33.61 2.50 9.03
N ALA A 101 34.55 3.41 9.33
CA ALA A 101 35.24 3.41 10.63
C ALA A 101 34.37 3.92 11.77
N GLN A 102 33.58 4.98 11.56
CA GLN A 102 32.88 5.69 12.63
C GLN A 102 31.43 5.25 12.84
N ARG A 103 30.84 4.49 11.93
CA ARG A 103 29.44 4.12 12.01
C ARG A 103 29.15 3.08 13.08
N LYS A 104 28.19 3.39 13.92
CA LYS A 104 27.59 2.48 14.91
C LYS A 104 26.17 2.12 14.41
N GLY A 105 26.02 1.02 13.74
CA GLY A 105 24.72 0.54 13.29
C GLY A 105 24.76 -0.18 11.92
N THR A 106 23.61 -0.64 11.46
CA THR A 106 23.44 -1.33 10.18
C THR A 106 23.49 -0.36 9.00
N PHE A 107 23.96 -0.87 7.87
CA PHE A 107 23.99 -0.13 6.62
C PHE A 107 22.65 -0.36 5.88
N GLU A 108 21.98 0.70 5.49
CA GLU A 108 20.80 0.64 4.63
C GLU A 108 21.24 0.49 3.15
N ASP A 109 20.36 -0.02 2.31
CA ASP A 109 20.67 -0.34 0.92
C ASP A 109 21.20 0.86 0.15
N TRP A 110 20.59 2.02 0.33
CA TRP A 110 21.02 3.26 -0.32
C TRP A 110 22.39 3.80 0.17
N HIS A 111 22.77 3.52 1.43
CA HIS A 111 24.08 3.85 1.96
C HIS A 111 25.16 3.04 1.23
N VAL A 112 24.89 1.73 1.06
CA VAL A 112 25.82 0.82 0.40
C VAL A 112 25.86 1.08 -1.11
N ALA A 113 24.71 1.43 -1.71
CA ALA A 113 24.65 1.85 -3.11
C ALA A 113 25.50 3.11 -3.36
N SER A 114 25.43 4.11 -2.48
CA SER A 114 26.29 5.30 -2.55
C SER A 114 27.77 4.97 -2.39
N ALA A 115 28.11 4.06 -1.47
CA ALA A 115 29.47 3.59 -1.27
C ALA A 115 29.99 2.81 -2.51
N HIS A 116 29.13 2.00 -3.13
CA HIS A 116 29.44 1.26 -4.35
C HIS A 116 29.81 2.22 -5.50
N GLN A 117 28.98 3.23 -5.76
CA GLN A 117 29.23 4.23 -6.80
C GLN A 117 30.48 5.05 -6.51
N ALA A 118 30.66 5.47 -5.26
CA ALA A 118 31.88 6.19 -4.84
C ALA A 118 33.14 5.34 -5.02
N PHE A 119 33.08 4.05 -4.72
CA PHE A 119 34.22 3.14 -4.91
C PHE A 119 34.50 2.88 -6.39
N GLN A 120 33.46 2.70 -7.23
CA GLN A 120 33.64 2.62 -8.70
C GLN A 120 34.28 3.87 -9.25
N TYR A 121 33.90 5.06 -8.76
CA TYR A 121 34.53 6.32 -9.16
C TYR A 121 36.02 6.35 -8.83
N LEU A 122 36.43 5.86 -7.65
CA LEU A 122 37.86 5.77 -7.28
C LEU A 122 38.64 4.80 -8.19
N LEU A 123 38.01 3.67 -8.56
CA LEU A 123 38.62 2.71 -9.48
C LEU A 123 38.78 3.27 -10.91
N GLY A 124 37.87 4.11 -11.33
CA GLY A 124 37.92 4.81 -12.64
C GLY A 124 38.90 5.98 -12.69
N ASN A 125 39.34 6.49 -11.53
CA ASN A 125 40.29 7.61 -11.41
C ASN A 125 41.51 7.20 -10.57
N PRO A 126 42.46 6.40 -11.13
CA PRO A 126 43.61 5.93 -10.39
C PRO A 126 44.52 7.09 -9.99
N ARG A 127 45.33 6.88 -8.96
CA ARG A 127 46.30 7.85 -8.46
C ARG A 127 47.48 7.96 -9.41
N GLU A 128 48.00 9.14 -9.59
CA GLU A 128 49.16 9.39 -10.48
C GLU A 128 50.41 8.55 -10.07
N ASP A 129 50.54 8.27 -8.78
CA ASP A 129 51.64 7.46 -8.22
C ASP A 129 51.48 5.95 -8.43
N GLY A 130 50.41 5.50 -9.07
CA GLY A 130 50.04 4.09 -9.23
C GLY A 130 49.66 3.37 -7.93
N GLN A 131 49.55 4.08 -6.80
CA GLN A 131 49.11 3.53 -5.52
C GLN A 131 47.59 3.51 -5.48
N PRO A 132 46.99 2.48 -4.85
CA PRO A 132 45.55 2.45 -4.68
C PRO A 132 45.07 3.53 -3.69
N TRP A 133 43.88 4.08 -3.90
CA TRP A 133 43.25 5.02 -2.95
C TRP A 133 42.92 4.41 -1.61
N LEU A 134 42.54 3.13 -1.61
CA LEU A 134 42.28 2.32 -0.42
C LEU A 134 43.29 1.17 -0.40
N ASN A 135 44.01 1.00 0.70
CA ASN A 135 44.97 -0.09 0.87
C ASN A 135 44.23 -1.40 1.31
N THR A 136 44.96 -2.49 1.36
CA THR A 136 44.39 -3.81 1.73
C THR A 136 43.73 -3.78 3.12
N GLN A 137 44.35 -3.10 4.09
CA GLN A 137 43.81 -2.96 5.43
C GLN A 137 42.51 -2.13 5.48
N ASP A 138 42.43 -1.07 4.65
CA ASP A 138 41.22 -0.26 4.53
C ASP A 138 40.05 -1.12 3.99
N LEU A 139 40.31 -1.95 2.97
CA LEU A 139 39.31 -2.85 2.38
C LEU A 139 38.92 -3.97 3.32
N GLU A 140 39.83 -4.51 4.12
CA GLU A 140 39.51 -5.48 5.18
C GLU A 140 38.60 -4.88 6.23
N ASN A 141 38.87 -3.65 6.67
CA ASN A 141 38.02 -2.92 7.61
C ASN A 141 36.62 -2.68 7.03
N VAL A 142 36.51 -2.30 5.75
CA VAL A 142 35.23 -2.15 5.06
C VAL A 142 34.48 -3.47 5.05
N MET A 143 35.15 -4.58 4.70
CA MET A 143 34.54 -5.90 4.69
C MET A 143 34.11 -6.37 6.09
N GLU A 144 34.93 -6.17 7.12
CA GLU A 144 34.58 -6.52 8.49
C GLU A 144 33.29 -5.79 8.94
N LYS A 145 33.23 -4.49 8.67
CA LYS A 145 32.05 -3.69 9.01
C LYS A 145 30.82 -4.02 8.18
N LEU A 146 30.99 -4.32 6.88
CA LEU A 146 29.92 -4.78 6.02
C LEU A 146 29.33 -6.13 6.49
N LEU A 147 30.19 -7.04 6.93
CA LEU A 147 29.80 -8.37 7.41
C LEU A 147 29.36 -8.39 8.88
N ASP A 148 29.49 -7.28 9.62
CA ASP A 148 29.02 -7.18 11.01
C ASP A 148 27.50 -7.06 11.06
N THR A 149 26.84 -8.20 11.09
CA THR A 149 25.38 -8.31 11.14
C THR A 149 24.84 -8.49 12.57
N SER A 150 25.66 -8.22 13.59
CA SER A 150 25.30 -8.49 14.99
C SER A 150 23.99 -7.82 15.46
N LYS A 151 23.46 -6.86 14.69
CA LYS A 151 22.27 -6.06 15.04
C LYS A 151 21.07 -6.21 14.12
N ARG A 152 21.16 -6.85 12.95
CA ARG A 152 20.00 -7.09 12.05
C ARG A 152 20.20 -8.32 11.15
N PRO A 153 19.38 -9.35 11.29
CA PRO A 153 19.38 -10.52 10.40
C PRO A 153 18.67 -10.31 9.05
N GLU A 154 18.06 -9.16 8.80
CA GLU A 154 17.06 -9.01 7.72
C GLU A 154 17.46 -8.11 6.54
N VAL A 155 18.73 -7.72 6.42
CA VAL A 155 19.12 -6.84 5.28
C VAL A 155 19.40 -7.68 4.05
N LEU A 156 18.39 -7.86 3.22
CA LEU A 156 18.50 -8.41 1.87
C LEU A 156 18.66 -7.23 0.90
N GLY A 157 19.80 -7.07 0.23
CA GLY A 157 20.03 -5.96 -0.68
C GLY A 157 21.04 -6.29 -1.77
N ASN A 158 20.64 -6.12 -3.04
CA ASN A 158 21.54 -6.27 -4.20
C ASN A 158 22.75 -5.32 -4.14
N ALA A 159 22.58 -4.12 -3.57
CA ALA A 159 23.70 -3.18 -3.41
C ALA A 159 24.81 -3.75 -2.53
N HIS A 160 24.47 -4.45 -1.46
CA HIS A 160 25.42 -5.10 -0.57
C HIS A 160 26.22 -6.21 -1.30
N ILE A 161 25.53 -7.01 -2.12
CA ILE A 161 26.17 -8.08 -2.90
C ILE A 161 27.13 -7.47 -3.91
N MET A 162 26.67 -6.49 -4.68
CA MET A 162 27.49 -5.84 -5.72
C MET A 162 28.72 -5.13 -5.13
N PHE A 163 28.51 -4.40 -4.03
CA PHE A 163 29.61 -3.71 -3.35
C PHE A 163 30.59 -4.71 -2.72
N GLY A 164 30.09 -5.74 -2.01
CA GLY A 164 30.94 -6.75 -1.41
C GLY A 164 31.77 -7.51 -2.43
N ARG A 165 31.24 -7.89 -3.59
CA ARG A 165 31.99 -8.49 -4.70
C ARG A 165 33.10 -7.56 -5.18
N LEU A 166 32.79 -6.32 -5.45
CA LEU A 166 33.74 -5.33 -5.94
C LEU A 166 34.90 -5.13 -4.96
N VAL A 167 34.62 -5.08 -3.65
CA VAL A 167 35.64 -4.95 -2.61
C VAL A 167 36.52 -6.19 -2.55
N VAL A 168 35.94 -7.41 -2.57
CA VAL A 168 36.70 -8.67 -2.55
C VAL A 168 37.57 -8.82 -3.78
N ASP A 169 37.07 -8.51 -4.97
CA ASP A 169 37.85 -8.57 -6.22
C ASP A 169 39.03 -7.59 -6.20
N GLN A 170 38.84 -6.40 -5.66
CA GLN A 170 39.91 -5.43 -5.52
C GLN A 170 40.92 -5.86 -4.45
N MET A 171 40.48 -6.44 -3.33
CA MET A 171 41.37 -7.01 -2.32
C MET A 171 42.23 -8.11 -2.92
N ALA A 172 41.67 -9.02 -3.70
CA ALA A 172 42.40 -10.10 -4.37
C ALA A 172 43.50 -9.55 -5.26
N LYS A 173 43.19 -8.56 -6.13
CA LYS A 173 44.16 -7.92 -7.02
C LYS A 173 45.31 -7.25 -6.26
N LEU A 174 45.00 -6.55 -5.16
CA LEU A 174 46.05 -5.88 -4.37
C LEU A 174 46.94 -6.86 -3.63
N MET A 175 46.38 -7.95 -3.09
CA MET A 175 47.15 -9.00 -2.43
C MET A 175 48.05 -9.75 -3.41
N GLU A 176 47.60 -10.05 -4.62
CA GLU A 176 48.41 -10.62 -5.70
C GLU A 176 49.53 -9.70 -6.11
N GLN A 177 49.29 -8.42 -6.25
CA GLN A 177 50.32 -7.41 -6.61
C GLN A 177 51.40 -7.26 -5.51
N GLN A 178 51.00 -7.34 -4.24
CA GLN A 178 51.91 -7.29 -3.11
C GLN A 178 52.82 -8.53 -3.07
N SER A 179 52.28 -9.70 -3.39
CA SER A 179 53.01 -10.93 -3.46
C SER A 179 54.04 -10.99 -4.61
N ASN A 180 53.72 -10.39 -5.75
CA ASN A 180 54.63 -10.38 -6.92
C ASN A 180 55.79 -9.38 -6.81
N LYS A 181 55.79 -8.51 -5.79
CA LYS A 181 56.90 -7.55 -5.52
C LYS A 181 58.00 -8.10 -4.61
N GLY A 182 57.83 -9.31 -4.05
CA GLY A 182 58.86 -10.00 -3.24
C GLY A 182 59.75 -10.85 -4.13
N GLU A 183 61.03 -10.42 -4.33
CA GLU A 183 62.05 -11.16 -5.04
C GLU A 183 62.41 -12.44 -4.23
N ASP A 184 61.81 -13.58 -4.57
CA ASP A 184 62.41 -14.92 -4.41
C ASP A 184 61.64 -15.94 -5.25
N GLU A 185 62.32 -16.52 -6.23
CA GLU A 185 61.86 -17.51 -7.20
C GLU A 185 61.63 -18.91 -6.57
N GLN A 186 60.70 -19.02 -5.65
CA GLN A 186 60.07 -20.31 -5.36
C GLN A 186 58.56 -20.05 -5.26
N LYS A 187 57.78 -20.69 -6.13
CA LYS A 187 56.31 -20.71 -6.13
C LYS A 187 55.74 -21.04 -4.76
N LYS A 188 55.86 -20.15 -3.77
CA LYS A 188 55.01 -20.18 -2.57
C LYS A 188 53.64 -19.75 -2.99
N LYS A 189 52.65 -20.65 -2.92
CA LYS A 189 51.24 -20.28 -2.97
C LYS A 189 51.08 -19.10 -2.04
N VAL A 190 50.57 -18.00 -2.58
CA VAL A 190 50.28 -16.80 -1.78
C VAL A 190 49.29 -17.18 -0.69
N GLU A 191 49.73 -17.14 0.56
CA GLU A 191 48.93 -17.48 1.72
C GLU A 191 48.62 -16.19 2.47
N HIS A 192 47.31 -16.02 2.79
CA HIS A 192 46.86 -14.97 3.70
C HIS A 192 46.35 -15.65 4.97
N MET A 193 46.91 -15.28 6.14
CA MET A 193 46.60 -15.91 7.43
C MET A 193 46.79 -17.46 7.47
N GLY A 194 47.68 -18.02 6.64
CA GLY A 194 47.90 -19.48 6.57
C GLY A 194 46.79 -20.24 5.79
N ILE A 195 46.11 -19.55 4.89
CA ILE A 195 45.08 -20.05 3.97
C ILE A 195 45.48 -19.62 2.55
N PRO A 196 45.34 -20.47 1.52
CA PRO A 196 45.55 -20.06 0.13
C PRO A 196 44.67 -18.87 -0.22
N LEU A 197 45.25 -17.87 -0.92
CA LEU A 197 44.56 -16.62 -1.23
C LEU A 197 43.25 -16.85 -2.01
N ASP A 198 43.25 -17.78 -2.97
CA ASP A 198 42.02 -18.14 -3.70
C ASP A 198 40.90 -18.65 -2.78
N MET A 199 41.27 -19.46 -1.78
CA MET A 199 40.33 -19.97 -0.80
C MET A 199 39.86 -18.86 0.15
N TYR A 200 40.72 -17.94 0.53
CA TYR A 200 40.35 -16.78 1.36
C TYR A 200 39.37 -15.85 0.64
N THR A 201 39.62 -15.53 -0.62
CA THR A 201 38.75 -14.67 -1.42
C THR A 201 37.38 -15.29 -1.67
N LYS A 202 37.34 -16.58 -2.06
CA LYS A 202 36.10 -17.34 -2.19
C LYS A 202 35.30 -17.41 -0.89
N TRP A 203 36.00 -17.61 0.24
CA TRP A 203 35.33 -17.59 1.55
C TRP A 203 34.69 -16.25 1.85
N LYS A 204 35.36 -15.14 1.58
CA LYS A 204 34.80 -13.79 1.75
C LYS A 204 33.60 -13.55 0.83
N GLN A 205 33.67 -14.00 -0.43
CA GLN A 205 32.52 -13.95 -1.35
C GLN A 205 31.34 -14.77 -0.82
N ILE A 206 31.56 -16.00 -0.35
CA ILE A 206 30.53 -16.83 0.26
C ILE A 206 29.90 -16.13 1.47
N GLN A 207 30.67 -15.45 2.31
CA GLN A 207 30.12 -14.67 3.43
C GLN A 207 29.17 -13.56 2.95
N VAL A 208 29.59 -12.79 1.93
CA VAL A 208 28.75 -11.72 1.35
C VAL A 208 27.47 -12.30 0.75
N LEU A 209 27.57 -13.30 -0.12
CA LEU A 209 26.44 -13.90 -0.81
C LEU A 209 25.44 -14.51 0.15
N SER A 210 25.94 -15.26 1.14
CA SER A 210 25.07 -15.91 2.13
C SER A 210 24.42 -14.92 3.10
N LEU A 211 25.03 -13.76 3.37
CA LEU A 211 24.43 -12.75 4.26
C LEU A 211 23.35 -11.91 3.59
N PHE A 212 23.46 -11.68 2.29
CA PHE A 212 22.62 -10.71 1.57
C PHE A 212 21.66 -11.32 0.54
N GLY A 213 21.39 -12.63 0.62
CA GLY A 213 20.28 -13.24 -0.11
C GLY A 213 20.62 -13.91 -1.44
N ALA A 214 21.89 -14.26 -1.67
CA ALA A 214 22.35 -15.03 -2.84
C ALA A 214 22.99 -16.37 -2.42
N THR A 215 22.38 -17.07 -1.46
CA THR A 215 22.98 -18.27 -0.84
C THR A 215 23.06 -19.46 -1.80
N ALA A 216 22.17 -19.54 -2.80
CA ALA A 216 22.25 -20.58 -3.83
C ALA A 216 23.59 -20.50 -4.61
N GLU A 217 24.00 -19.30 -5.01
CA GLU A 217 25.27 -19.06 -5.68
C GLU A 217 26.47 -19.36 -4.75
N ALA A 218 26.37 -18.97 -3.48
CA ALA A 218 27.38 -19.28 -2.47
C ALA A 218 27.55 -20.80 -2.27
N ARG A 219 26.44 -21.57 -2.28
CA ARG A 219 26.46 -23.04 -2.23
C ARG A 219 27.19 -23.62 -3.43
N ASP A 220 26.83 -23.20 -4.64
CA ASP A 220 27.42 -23.71 -5.86
C ASP A 220 28.93 -23.46 -5.90
N MET A 221 29.36 -22.29 -5.47
CA MET A 221 30.79 -21.95 -5.29
C MET A 221 31.46 -22.82 -4.23
N ALA A 222 30.76 -23.16 -3.13
CA ALA A 222 31.32 -23.98 -2.07
C ALA A 222 31.47 -25.46 -2.46
N VAL A 223 30.57 -26.00 -3.25
CA VAL A 223 30.65 -27.39 -3.78
C VAL A 223 31.91 -27.58 -4.61
N GLU A 224 32.33 -26.56 -5.37
CA GLU A 224 33.56 -26.61 -6.16
C GLU A 224 34.82 -26.47 -5.32
N ALA A 225 34.85 -25.53 -4.37
CA ALA A 225 36.07 -25.08 -3.71
C ALA A 225 36.24 -25.56 -2.25
N PHE A 226 35.19 -25.98 -1.54
CA PHE A 226 35.17 -26.24 -0.10
C PHE A 226 34.72 -27.67 0.23
N LYS A 227 35.42 -28.68 -0.32
CA LYS A 227 35.23 -30.08 0.05
C LYS A 227 36.00 -30.38 1.34
N TYR A 228 35.41 -31.20 2.22
CA TYR A 228 36.06 -31.55 3.46
C TYR A 228 37.25 -32.48 3.21
N ASP A 229 38.39 -32.10 3.72
CA ASP A 229 39.62 -32.90 3.72
C ASP A 229 40.16 -33.03 5.15
N ALA A 230 40.17 -34.25 5.66
CA ALA A 230 40.67 -34.56 7.00
C ALA A 230 42.19 -34.37 7.13
N THR A 231 42.93 -34.41 6.01
CA THR A 231 44.38 -34.25 5.97
C THR A 231 44.83 -32.81 5.92
N ALA A 232 43.93 -31.88 5.57
CA ALA A 232 44.20 -30.46 5.51
C ALA A 232 44.58 -29.84 6.84
N THR A 233 45.26 -28.70 6.82
CA THR A 233 45.65 -27.98 8.03
C THR A 233 44.42 -27.61 8.87
N SER A 234 44.60 -27.46 10.19
CA SER A 234 43.51 -27.13 11.09
C SER A 234 42.80 -25.82 10.68
N ARG A 235 43.54 -24.84 10.17
CA ARG A 235 42.99 -23.54 9.68
C ARG A 235 42.11 -23.73 8.44
N ILE A 236 42.57 -24.50 7.46
CA ILE A 236 41.84 -24.82 6.24
C ILE A 236 40.53 -25.52 6.60
N ARG A 237 40.58 -26.57 7.45
CA ARG A 237 39.39 -27.29 7.91
C ARG A 237 38.38 -26.35 8.62
N HIS A 238 38.88 -25.45 9.46
CA HIS A 238 38.03 -24.49 10.15
C HIS A 238 37.36 -23.52 9.16
N THR A 239 38.07 -23.06 8.14
CA THR A 239 37.52 -22.17 7.08
C THR A 239 36.45 -22.89 6.25
N ILE A 240 36.68 -24.16 5.90
CA ILE A 240 35.68 -24.98 5.19
C ILE A 240 34.41 -25.12 6.04
N LEU A 241 34.53 -25.47 7.31
CA LEU A 241 33.40 -25.57 8.23
C LEU A 241 32.67 -24.22 8.39
N ALA A 242 33.42 -23.13 8.53
CA ALA A 242 32.86 -21.79 8.66
C ALA A 242 32.08 -21.35 7.40
N ALA A 243 32.58 -21.69 6.22
CA ALA A 243 31.89 -21.40 4.95
C ALA A 243 30.55 -22.12 4.88
N TRP A 244 30.51 -23.42 5.13
CA TRP A 244 29.28 -24.21 5.14
C TRP A 244 28.29 -23.78 6.24
N HIS A 245 28.80 -23.43 7.45
CA HIS A 245 27.94 -22.87 8.49
C HIS A 245 27.33 -21.55 8.07
N THR A 246 28.04 -20.70 7.32
CA THR A 246 27.52 -19.44 6.82
C THR A 246 26.45 -19.67 5.75
N ILE A 247 26.67 -20.64 4.85
CA ILE A 247 25.70 -21.04 3.82
C ILE A 247 24.41 -21.59 4.46
N LEU A 248 24.54 -22.54 5.41
CA LEU A 248 23.37 -23.09 6.13
C LEU A 248 22.60 -21.98 6.88
N GLY A 249 23.32 -21.00 7.43
CA GLY A 249 22.69 -19.85 8.07
C GLY A 249 22.05 -18.88 7.09
N GLY A 250 22.60 -18.74 5.89
CA GLY A 250 22.04 -17.91 4.82
C GLY A 250 20.74 -18.49 4.28
N VAL A 251 20.76 -19.75 3.85
CA VAL A 251 19.58 -20.42 3.30
C VAL A 251 18.45 -20.56 4.33
N ALA A 252 18.80 -20.72 5.62
CA ALA A 252 17.80 -20.70 6.69
C ALA A 252 17.10 -19.34 6.82
N ARG A 253 17.82 -18.21 6.61
CA ARG A 253 17.26 -16.87 6.62
C ARG A 253 16.41 -16.56 5.37
N GLU A 254 16.86 -17.00 4.19
CA GLU A 254 16.12 -16.85 2.94
C GLU A 254 14.80 -17.63 2.97
N GLY A 255 14.78 -18.72 3.67
CA GLY A 255 13.54 -19.38 4.03
C GLY A 255 12.95 -20.28 2.96
N ASP A 256 13.59 -20.55 1.83
CA ASP A 256 13.10 -21.46 0.80
C ASP A 256 13.39 -22.92 1.17
N LEU A 257 12.31 -23.72 1.37
CA LEU A 257 12.40 -25.13 1.73
C LEU A 257 13.14 -25.98 0.66
N ASN A 258 12.97 -25.64 -0.62
CA ASN A 258 13.61 -26.37 -1.71
C ASN A 258 15.12 -26.10 -1.71
N GLU A 259 15.52 -24.84 -1.52
CA GLU A 259 16.93 -24.47 -1.45
C GLU A 259 17.61 -25.01 -0.17
N VAL A 260 16.89 -25.07 0.94
CA VAL A 260 17.40 -25.76 2.15
C VAL A 260 17.67 -27.24 1.88
N SER A 261 16.73 -27.94 1.21
CA SER A 261 16.91 -29.36 0.87
C SER A 261 18.12 -29.57 -0.05
N LYS A 262 18.23 -28.81 -1.13
CA LYS A 262 19.39 -28.86 -2.04
C LYS A 262 20.70 -28.54 -1.32
N THR A 263 20.69 -27.59 -0.41
CA THR A 263 21.89 -27.22 0.38
C THR A 263 22.28 -28.31 1.34
N VAL A 264 21.33 -28.98 1.96
CA VAL A 264 21.57 -30.14 2.82
C VAL A 264 22.16 -31.31 2.04
N ASP A 265 21.65 -31.56 0.84
CA ASP A 265 22.19 -32.65 -0.03
C ASP A 265 23.60 -32.30 -0.49
N ALA A 266 23.86 -31.07 -0.92
CA ALA A 266 25.21 -30.59 -1.25
C ALA A 266 26.18 -30.67 -0.04
N PHE A 267 25.69 -30.38 1.17
CA PHE A 267 26.47 -30.52 2.42
C PHE A 267 26.87 -31.96 2.67
N LYS A 268 25.98 -32.92 2.42
CA LYS A 268 26.27 -34.38 2.53
C LYS A 268 27.25 -34.85 1.44
N GLU A 269 27.05 -34.40 0.18
CA GLU A 269 27.96 -34.73 -0.94
C GLU A 269 29.36 -34.19 -0.71
N ALA A 270 29.50 -33.03 -0.10
CA ALA A 270 30.78 -32.46 0.32
C ALA A 270 31.41 -33.22 1.53
N SER A 271 30.79 -34.30 2.01
CA SER A 271 31.25 -35.13 3.15
C SER A 271 31.42 -34.30 4.44
N MET A 272 30.64 -33.26 4.62
CA MET A 272 30.76 -32.38 5.78
C MET A 272 30.22 -33.03 7.06
N PRO A 273 30.98 -32.99 8.19
CA PRO A 273 30.49 -33.50 9.45
C PRO A 273 29.36 -32.64 10.01
N LEU A 274 28.32 -33.28 10.53
CA LEU A 274 27.28 -32.56 11.25
C LEU A 274 27.81 -32.04 12.58
N THR A 275 28.05 -30.75 12.64
CA THR A 275 28.52 -30.06 13.84
C THR A 275 27.38 -29.49 14.66
N LYS A 276 27.61 -29.18 15.95
CA LYS A 276 26.61 -28.54 16.83
C LYS A 276 26.02 -27.26 16.23
N PRO A 277 26.79 -26.30 15.64
CA PRO A 277 26.23 -25.14 15.00
C PRO A 277 25.40 -25.46 13.76
N ALA A 278 25.81 -26.43 12.94
CA ALA A 278 25.04 -26.85 11.76
C ALA A 278 23.71 -27.49 12.18
N GLN A 279 23.71 -28.41 13.16
CA GLN A 279 22.49 -28.98 13.72
C GLN A 279 21.56 -27.90 14.27
N ASN A 280 22.09 -26.94 15.04
CA ASN A 280 21.30 -25.86 15.61
C ASN A 280 20.58 -25.05 14.52
N LYS A 281 21.25 -24.72 13.43
CA LYS A 281 20.65 -23.96 12.32
C LYS A 281 19.53 -24.73 11.63
N LEU A 282 19.72 -26.02 11.36
CA LEU A 282 18.71 -26.87 10.74
C LEU A 282 17.50 -27.08 11.66
N VAL A 283 17.75 -27.44 12.92
CA VAL A 283 16.67 -27.65 13.89
C VAL A 283 15.89 -26.36 14.14
N SER A 284 16.56 -25.22 14.34
CA SER A 284 15.88 -23.93 14.52
C SER A 284 15.05 -23.55 13.30
N PHE A 285 15.56 -23.75 12.08
CA PHE A 285 14.83 -23.45 10.85
C PHE A 285 13.52 -24.24 10.73
N TYR A 286 13.57 -25.57 10.95
CA TYR A 286 12.35 -26.37 10.88
C TYR A 286 11.42 -26.14 12.07
N ALA A 287 11.97 -25.85 13.25
CA ALA A 287 11.22 -25.50 14.46
C ALA A 287 10.43 -24.17 14.28
N GLU A 288 11.05 -23.14 13.72
CA GLU A 288 10.40 -21.85 13.42
C GLU A 288 9.26 -21.98 12.40
N ARG A 289 9.38 -22.91 11.46
CA ARG A 289 8.37 -23.21 10.45
C ARG A 289 7.32 -24.24 10.87
N ARG A 290 7.39 -24.69 12.13
CA ARG A 290 6.48 -25.69 12.70
C ARG A 290 6.52 -27.06 12.01
N ASP A 291 7.58 -27.35 11.25
CA ASP A 291 7.84 -28.71 10.71
C ASP A 291 8.53 -29.55 11.79
N LEU A 292 7.71 -30.02 12.73
CA LEU A 292 8.21 -30.71 13.92
C LEU A 292 8.88 -32.05 13.58
N ASP A 293 8.41 -32.74 12.52
CA ASP A 293 8.95 -34.04 12.14
C ASP A 293 10.40 -33.93 11.63
N LYS A 294 10.66 -32.94 10.76
CA LYS A 294 12.03 -32.68 10.30
C LYS A 294 12.92 -32.12 11.41
N ALA A 295 12.37 -31.28 12.28
CA ALA A 295 13.10 -30.76 13.43
C ALA A 295 13.56 -31.91 14.37
N LYS A 296 12.67 -32.85 14.66
CA LYS A 296 13.00 -34.07 15.46
C LYS A 296 14.02 -34.95 14.75
N PHE A 297 13.86 -35.14 13.42
CA PHE A 297 14.80 -35.91 12.62
C PHE A 297 16.23 -35.36 12.75
N TRP A 298 16.41 -34.04 12.55
CA TRP A 298 17.72 -33.41 12.67
C TRP A 298 18.26 -33.39 14.11
N TYR A 299 17.39 -33.26 15.10
CA TYR A 299 17.77 -33.30 16.51
C TYR A 299 18.31 -34.68 16.94
N ALA A 300 17.74 -35.76 16.39
CA ALA A 300 18.18 -37.14 16.68
C ALA A 300 19.50 -37.55 16.00
N GLN A 301 19.98 -36.76 14.99
CA GLN A 301 21.21 -37.06 14.30
C GLN A 301 22.44 -36.89 15.23
N PRO A 302 23.42 -37.79 15.19
CA PRO A 302 24.63 -37.70 16.02
C PRO A 302 25.49 -36.50 15.60
N VAL A 303 25.97 -35.76 16.58
CA VAL A 303 26.73 -34.52 16.40
C VAL A 303 28.15 -34.71 16.91
N TYR A 304 29.11 -34.25 16.11
CA TYR A 304 30.53 -34.43 16.41
C TYR A 304 31.20 -33.08 16.68
N THR A 305 32.02 -33.00 17.71
CA THR A 305 32.91 -31.86 17.98
C THR A 305 34.22 -31.98 17.20
N LYS A 306 34.72 -33.19 17.05
CA LYS A 306 35.85 -33.57 16.18
C LYS A 306 35.53 -34.91 15.53
N LEU A 307 36.00 -35.18 14.31
CA LEU A 307 35.60 -36.33 13.49
C LEU A 307 35.89 -37.71 14.12
N ASN A 308 36.78 -37.80 15.08
CA ASN A 308 37.20 -39.06 15.71
C ASN A 308 36.80 -39.16 17.20
N GLN A 309 35.77 -38.42 17.65
CA GLN A 309 35.28 -38.46 19.02
C GLN A 309 33.88 -39.07 19.08
N GLU A 310 33.49 -39.50 20.28
CA GLU A 310 32.13 -39.95 20.53
C GLU A 310 31.10 -38.83 20.26
N PRO A 311 29.88 -39.21 19.84
CA PRO A 311 28.83 -38.23 19.59
C PRO A 311 28.56 -37.43 20.87
N THR A 312 28.47 -36.12 20.71
CA THR A 312 28.25 -35.20 21.82
C THR A 312 26.78 -34.75 21.87
N GLN A 313 26.33 -34.28 23.02
CA GLN A 313 24.96 -33.77 23.18
C GLN A 313 24.74 -32.49 22.32
N PRO A 314 23.51 -32.28 21.82
CA PRO A 314 23.12 -31.04 21.14
C PRO A 314 23.38 -29.79 22.00
N LEU A 315 23.41 -28.61 21.35
CA LEU A 315 23.49 -27.36 22.10
C LEU A 315 22.20 -27.12 22.89
N GLY A 316 22.30 -26.47 24.03
CA GLY A 316 21.12 -26.03 24.79
C GLY A 316 20.16 -25.18 23.99
N SER A 317 20.68 -24.31 23.10
CA SER A 317 19.88 -23.51 22.16
C SER A 317 19.09 -24.36 21.15
N THR A 318 19.65 -25.47 20.68
CA THR A 318 18.97 -26.44 19.80
C THR A 318 17.77 -27.08 20.51
N SER A 319 18.01 -27.56 21.75
CA SER A 319 16.94 -28.13 22.58
C SER A 319 15.86 -27.11 22.92
N SER A 320 16.27 -25.87 23.16
CA SER A 320 15.34 -24.75 23.42
C SER A 320 14.46 -24.41 22.21
N ALA A 321 15.03 -24.34 21.00
CA ALA A 321 14.28 -24.11 19.78
C ALA A 321 13.26 -25.23 19.53
N LEU A 322 13.69 -26.49 19.69
CA LEU A 322 12.82 -27.65 19.53
C LEU A 322 11.69 -27.66 20.56
N LEU A 323 11.99 -27.35 21.83
CA LEU A 323 11.01 -27.31 22.91
C LEU A 323 9.95 -26.20 22.67
N LYS A 324 10.38 -25.04 22.18
CA LYS A 324 9.45 -23.97 21.75
C LYS A 324 8.50 -24.43 20.64
N ALA A 325 9.02 -25.17 19.65
CA ALA A 325 8.19 -25.73 18.58
C ALA A 325 7.21 -26.79 19.13
N CYS A 326 7.66 -27.68 20.02
CA CYS A 326 6.77 -28.62 20.70
C CYS A 326 5.65 -27.92 21.49
N ALA A 327 5.96 -26.80 22.13
CA ALA A 327 4.98 -25.99 22.85
C ALA A 327 3.93 -25.36 21.91
N ALA A 328 4.36 -24.90 20.73
CA ALA A 328 3.48 -24.31 19.75
C ALA A 328 2.53 -25.33 19.11
N GLU A 329 3.04 -26.53 18.78
CA GLU A 329 2.28 -27.61 18.10
C GLU A 329 1.55 -28.54 19.08
N GLY A 330 1.85 -28.44 20.39
CA GLY A 330 1.18 -29.23 21.40
C GLY A 330 1.71 -30.67 21.57
N ASP A 331 2.93 -30.99 21.11
CA ASP A 331 3.55 -32.29 21.35
C ASP A 331 4.16 -32.33 22.74
N LEU A 332 3.32 -32.71 23.72
CA LEU A 332 3.67 -32.72 25.12
C LEU A 332 4.59 -33.87 25.48
N THR A 333 4.47 -35.02 24.82
CA THR A 333 5.24 -36.23 25.13
C THR A 333 6.71 -36.10 24.77
N PHE A 334 6.98 -35.63 23.57
CA PHE A 334 8.37 -35.39 23.13
C PHE A 334 8.99 -34.21 23.88
N GLY A 335 8.21 -33.16 24.14
CA GLY A 335 8.66 -32.02 24.94
C GLY A 335 9.14 -32.45 26.34
N GLN A 336 8.46 -33.40 27.02
CA GLN A 336 8.91 -33.94 28.30
C GLN A 336 10.27 -34.62 28.19
N GLN A 337 10.51 -35.39 27.12
CA GLN A 337 11.81 -36.06 26.89
C GLN A 337 12.95 -35.06 26.71
N VAL A 338 12.67 -33.98 25.91
CA VAL A 338 13.63 -32.88 25.69
C VAL A 338 13.97 -32.20 27.04
N ILE A 339 12.95 -31.89 27.86
CA ILE A 339 13.14 -31.26 29.17
C ILE A 339 13.95 -32.17 30.08
N ALA A 340 13.64 -33.47 30.11
CA ALA A 340 14.39 -34.44 30.93
C ALA A 340 15.88 -34.49 30.55
N THR A 341 16.17 -34.27 29.22
CA THR A 341 17.54 -34.21 28.74
C THR A 341 18.19 -32.88 29.15
N MET A 342 17.49 -31.75 29.02
CA MET A 342 18.01 -30.43 29.40
C MET A 342 18.29 -30.30 30.91
N LEU A 343 17.49 -30.93 31.73
CA LEU A 343 17.63 -30.89 33.20
C LEU A 343 18.71 -31.85 33.76
N LYS A 344 19.31 -32.69 32.90
CA LYS A 344 20.47 -33.52 33.29
C LYS A 344 21.73 -32.69 33.51
N ASP A 345 21.82 -31.53 32.84
CA ASP A 345 22.90 -30.57 33.05
C ASP A 345 22.76 -29.95 34.45
N ASP A 346 23.86 -29.68 35.12
CA ASP A 346 23.88 -29.10 36.46
C ASP A 346 23.19 -27.75 36.50
N MET A 347 23.38 -26.93 35.43
CA MET A 347 22.70 -25.65 35.28
C MET A 347 22.39 -25.36 33.82
N PRO A 348 21.12 -25.53 33.35
CA PRO A 348 20.69 -25.16 32.02
C PRO A 348 20.85 -23.65 31.75
N SER A 349 21.06 -23.29 30.47
CA SER A 349 21.17 -21.88 30.05
C SER A 349 19.86 -21.13 30.29
N LYS A 350 19.94 -19.80 30.27
CA LYS A 350 18.73 -18.96 30.38
C LYS A 350 17.69 -19.30 29.30
N ASP A 351 18.11 -19.42 28.02
CA ASP A 351 17.22 -19.80 26.92
C ASP A 351 16.52 -21.14 27.14
N SER A 352 17.22 -22.09 27.81
CA SER A 352 16.64 -23.37 28.16
C SER A 352 15.54 -23.23 29.20
N TRP A 353 15.73 -22.39 30.23
CA TRP A 353 14.69 -22.09 31.20
C TRP A 353 13.50 -21.37 30.62
N ASP A 354 13.74 -20.38 29.74
CA ASP A 354 12.67 -19.65 29.04
C ASP A 354 11.82 -20.60 28.21
N ALA A 355 12.48 -21.56 27.50
CA ALA A 355 11.77 -22.60 26.76
C ALA A 355 10.95 -23.54 27.65
N ILE A 356 11.47 -23.90 28.83
CA ILE A 356 10.75 -24.71 29.83
C ILE A 356 9.52 -23.96 30.37
N PHE A 357 9.63 -22.66 30.66
CA PHE A 357 8.50 -21.86 31.08
C PHE A 357 7.43 -21.81 30.00
N LEU A 358 7.82 -21.51 28.75
CA LEU A 358 6.92 -21.47 27.61
C LEU A 358 6.18 -22.80 27.40
N TRP A 359 6.92 -23.92 27.44
CA TRP A 359 6.33 -25.26 27.35
C TRP A 359 5.35 -25.52 28.50
N SER A 360 5.70 -25.12 29.72
CA SER A 360 4.82 -25.30 30.88
C SER A 360 3.50 -24.53 30.75
N VAL A 361 3.54 -23.32 30.16
CA VAL A 361 2.32 -22.58 29.82
C VAL A 361 1.52 -23.30 28.75
N ALA A 362 2.17 -23.83 27.72
CA ALA A 362 1.51 -24.61 26.67
C ALA A 362 0.81 -25.87 27.21
N VAL A 363 1.35 -26.48 28.29
CA VAL A 363 0.72 -27.61 29.03
C VAL A 363 -0.46 -27.14 29.90
N GLY A 364 -0.71 -25.83 29.99
CA GLY A 364 -1.83 -25.26 30.76
C GLY A 364 -1.50 -24.85 32.19
N LYS A 365 -0.21 -24.68 32.53
CA LYS A 365 0.16 -24.17 33.87
C LYS A 365 -0.10 -22.66 33.92
N GLY A 366 -0.71 -22.26 35.04
CA GLY A 366 -1.05 -20.86 35.28
C GLY A 366 0.12 -19.99 35.77
N PRO A 367 -0.08 -18.66 35.87
CA PRO A 367 0.94 -17.71 36.31
C PRO A 367 1.53 -18.03 37.69
N ASP A 368 0.73 -18.55 38.62
CA ASP A 368 1.20 -18.90 39.98
C ASP A 368 2.14 -20.10 39.97
N GLU A 369 1.95 -21.05 39.05
CA GLU A 369 2.84 -22.20 38.91
C GLU A 369 4.16 -21.77 38.22
N ILE A 370 4.07 -20.92 37.22
CA ILE A 370 5.24 -20.33 36.55
C ILE A 370 6.04 -19.51 37.57
N ALA A 371 5.38 -18.74 38.42
CA ALA A 371 6.03 -18.02 39.51
C ALA A 371 6.86 -18.92 40.40
N ARG A 372 6.31 -20.07 40.83
CA ARG A 372 7.03 -21.09 41.64
C ARG A 372 8.20 -21.69 40.86
N MET A 373 8.03 -21.92 39.55
CA MET A 373 9.15 -22.43 38.70
C MET A 373 10.28 -21.40 38.56
N MET A 374 9.96 -20.12 38.46
CA MET A 374 10.95 -19.03 38.49
C MET A 374 11.73 -19.02 39.82
N ASP A 375 11.05 -19.28 40.95
CA ASP A 375 11.75 -19.39 42.26
C ASP A 375 12.67 -20.62 42.31
N VAL A 376 12.31 -21.72 41.65
CA VAL A 376 13.20 -22.88 41.50
C VAL A 376 14.45 -22.55 40.71
N LEU A 377 14.29 -21.82 39.59
CA LEU A 377 15.43 -21.34 38.80
C LEU A 377 16.37 -20.49 39.64
N VAL A 378 15.83 -19.51 40.36
CA VAL A 378 16.64 -18.63 41.21
C VAL A 378 17.42 -19.41 42.25
N ARG A 379 16.77 -20.32 42.97
CA ARG A 379 17.41 -21.17 43.98
C ARG A 379 18.50 -22.05 43.38
N ARG A 380 18.22 -22.75 42.28
CA ARG A 380 19.23 -23.60 41.61
C ARG A 380 20.44 -22.79 41.14
N ASN A 381 20.23 -21.62 40.58
CA ASN A 381 21.34 -20.76 40.17
C ASN A 381 22.18 -20.30 41.38
N ASP A 382 21.53 -19.93 42.52
CA ASP A 382 22.24 -19.53 43.71
C ASP A 382 23.04 -20.69 44.34
N GLU A 383 22.51 -21.91 44.27
CA GLU A 383 23.22 -23.13 44.73
C GLU A 383 24.40 -23.45 43.81
N ALA A 384 24.24 -23.35 42.49
CA ALA A 384 25.32 -23.56 41.53
C ALA A 384 26.46 -22.54 41.74
N ARG A 385 26.12 -21.27 41.99
CA ARG A 385 27.09 -20.21 42.28
C ARG A 385 27.79 -20.35 43.60
N ARG A 386 27.16 -20.99 44.60
CA ARG A 386 27.85 -21.34 45.86
C ARG A 386 28.89 -22.42 45.64
N LYS A 387 28.64 -23.35 44.70
CA LYS A 387 29.60 -24.42 44.34
C LYS A 387 30.71 -23.88 43.45
N ASP A 388 30.35 -23.07 42.45
CA ASP A 388 31.28 -22.46 41.49
C ASP A 388 30.95 -21.00 41.30
N PRO A 389 31.73 -20.06 41.87
CA PRO A 389 31.53 -18.63 41.74
C PRO A 389 31.63 -18.10 40.30
N THR A 390 32.20 -18.84 39.36
CA THR A 390 32.32 -18.45 37.96
C THR A 390 31.01 -18.64 37.17
N THR A 391 30.03 -19.36 37.72
CA THR A 391 28.73 -19.60 37.12
C THR A 391 28.00 -18.29 36.89
N PRO A 392 27.48 -18.00 35.66
CA PRO A 392 26.79 -16.76 35.35
C PRO A 392 25.49 -16.62 36.17
N VAL A 393 25.11 -15.37 36.45
CA VAL A 393 23.85 -15.08 37.12
C VAL A 393 22.73 -15.25 36.14
N ILE A 394 21.83 -16.21 36.35
CA ILE A 394 20.65 -16.46 35.53
C ILE A 394 19.42 -16.09 36.38
N ARG A 395 18.64 -15.14 35.83
CA ARG A 395 17.37 -14.65 36.40
C ARG A 395 16.33 -14.55 35.33
N PRO A 396 15.05 -14.74 35.65
CA PRO A 396 13.96 -14.29 34.75
C PRO A 396 14.08 -12.76 34.51
N ASP A 397 13.91 -12.36 33.28
CA ASP A 397 13.96 -10.94 32.87
C ASP A 397 12.78 -10.60 31.95
N THR A 398 12.81 -9.41 31.36
CA THR A 398 11.77 -8.94 30.48
C THR A 398 11.59 -9.84 29.25
N THR A 399 12.67 -10.44 28.72
CA THR A 399 12.57 -11.37 27.57
C THR A 399 11.82 -12.64 27.93
N THR A 400 11.96 -13.14 29.19
CA THR A 400 11.18 -14.26 29.71
C THR A 400 9.69 -13.94 29.74
N ILE A 401 9.31 -12.75 30.25
CA ILE A 401 7.90 -12.31 30.31
C ILE A 401 7.35 -12.12 28.90
N ASN A 402 8.10 -11.45 28.03
CA ASN A 402 7.68 -11.21 26.65
C ASN A 402 7.39 -12.50 25.88
N ALA A 403 8.22 -13.54 26.05
CA ALA A 403 7.96 -14.84 25.42
C ALA A 403 6.65 -15.49 25.90
N LEU A 404 6.30 -15.35 27.17
CA LEU A 404 5.03 -15.86 27.72
C LEU A 404 3.83 -15.04 27.20
N VAL A 405 3.96 -13.72 27.12
CA VAL A 405 2.94 -12.82 26.55
C VAL A 405 2.71 -13.15 25.07
N GLU A 406 3.78 -13.28 24.27
CA GLU A 406 3.71 -13.63 22.86
C GLU A 406 2.98 -14.97 22.64
N HIS A 407 3.26 -15.97 23.48
CA HIS A 407 2.56 -17.24 23.43
C HIS A 407 1.06 -17.09 23.71
N CYS A 408 0.67 -16.31 24.72
CA CYS A 408 -0.75 -16.05 25.02
C CYS A 408 -1.42 -15.30 23.88
N MET A 409 -0.73 -14.34 23.25
CA MET A 409 -1.23 -13.65 22.06
C MET A 409 -1.47 -14.62 20.88
N SER A 410 -0.55 -15.56 20.65
CA SER A 410 -0.71 -16.57 19.61
C SER A 410 -1.91 -17.50 19.84
N LYS A 411 -2.35 -17.66 21.10
CA LYS A 411 -3.55 -18.38 21.50
C LYS A 411 -4.81 -17.48 21.62
N GLN A 412 -4.67 -16.20 21.31
CA GLN A 412 -5.75 -15.20 21.46
C GLN A 412 -6.31 -15.10 22.88
N ASP A 413 -5.45 -15.24 23.89
CA ASP A 413 -5.80 -15.11 25.31
C ASP A 413 -5.20 -13.82 25.93
N PRO A 414 -5.84 -12.67 25.75
CA PRO A 414 -5.35 -11.38 26.26
C PRO A 414 -5.38 -11.33 27.79
N TYR A 415 -6.29 -12.06 28.44
CA TYR A 415 -6.39 -12.07 29.88
C TYR A 415 -5.17 -12.72 30.54
N MET A 416 -4.70 -13.83 29.99
CA MET A 416 -3.48 -14.47 30.47
C MET A 416 -2.24 -13.63 30.16
N ALA A 417 -2.20 -12.96 29.00
CA ALA A 417 -1.11 -12.04 28.65
C ALA A 417 -0.95 -10.93 29.72
N GLU A 418 -2.04 -10.27 30.11
CA GLU A 418 -1.99 -9.25 31.19
C GLU A 418 -1.53 -9.84 32.52
N ARG A 419 -1.97 -11.06 32.88
CA ARG A 419 -1.55 -11.71 34.12
C ARG A 419 -0.04 -11.98 34.16
N TYR A 420 0.60 -12.30 33.02
CA TYR A 420 2.04 -12.48 32.96
C TYR A 420 2.78 -11.14 33.05
N ILE A 421 2.26 -10.06 32.50
CA ILE A 421 2.83 -8.71 32.68
C ILE A 421 2.80 -8.35 34.16
N VAL A 422 1.65 -8.50 34.82
CA VAL A 422 1.51 -8.26 36.27
C VAL A 422 2.42 -9.16 37.10
N LEU A 423 2.64 -10.43 36.70
CA LEU A 423 3.60 -11.30 37.37
C LEU A 423 5.03 -10.75 37.26
N GLY A 424 5.42 -10.23 36.08
CA GLY A 424 6.70 -9.55 35.88
C GLY A 424 6.88 -8.37 36.80
N GLU A 425 5.91 -7.47 36.84
CA GLU A 425 5.93 -6.27 37.71
C GLU A 425 6.05 -6.62 39.19
N LYS A 426 5.29 -7.62 39.67
CA LYS A 426 5.39 -8.10 41.05
C LYS A 426 6.79 -8.65 41.42
N ARG A 427 7.54 -9.08 40.42
CA ARG A 427 8.92 -9.59 40.59
C ARG A 427 9.97 -8.52 40.34
N GLY A 428 9.59 -7.28 40.08
CA GLY A 428 10.49 -6.17 39.77
C GLY A 428 11.07 -6.24 38.36
N ILE A 429 10.46 -7.02 37.47
CA ILE A 429 10.79 -7.07 36.06
C ILE A 429 9.93 -6.02 35.35
N HIS A 430 10.57 -4.91 34.96
CA HIS A 430 9.87 -3.80 34.34
C HIS A 430 9.59 -4.08 32.86
N PRO A 431 8.38 -3.76 32.36
CA PRO A 431 8.05 -3.82 30.95
C PRO A 431 9.00 -2.96 30.11
N ASP A 432 9.32 -3.44 28.92
CA ASP A 432 10.12 -2.74 27.91
C ASP A 432 9.29 -2.32 26.70
N GLU A 433 9.94 -1.74 25.70
CA GLU A 433 9.31 -1.35 24.42
C GLU A 433 8.52 -2.50 23.79
N THR A 434 9.11 -3.71 23.78
CA THR A 434 8.48 -4.92 23.19
C THR A 434 7.24 -5.33 23.98
N THR A 435 7.29 -5.26 25.30
CA THR A 435 6.12 -5.55 26.17
C THR A 435 4.95 -4.62 25.86
N TYR A 436 5.20 -3.30 25.83
CA TYR A 436 4.13 -2.32 25.52
C TYR A 436 3.63 -2.41 24.09
N MET A 437 4.51 -2.72 23.13
CA MET A 437 4.13 -2.97 21.75
C MET A 437 3.16 -4.16 21.67
N MET A 438 3.49 -5.28 22.29
CA MET A 438 2.61 -6.46 22.32
C MET A 438 1.31 -6.17 23.06
N GLN A 439 1.37 -5.42 24.17
CA GLN A 439 0.20 -4.99 24.93
C GLN A 439 -0.73 -4.13 24.06
N MET A 440 -0.18 -3.25 23.29
CA MET A 440 -0.92 -2.41 22.34
C MET A 440 -1.56 -3.27 21.25
N GLN A 441 -0.80 -4.18 20.65
CA GLN A 441 -1.26 -5.05 19.56
C GLN A 441 -2.45 -5.93 19.96
N TYR A 442 -2.37 -6.63 21.09
CA TYR A 442 -3.50 -7.48 21.47
C TYR A 442 -4.72 -6.67 21.94
N ARG A 443 -4.54 -5.49 22.55
CA ARG A 443 -5.65 -4.61 22.92
C ARG A 443 -6.37 -4.07 21.67
N ILE A 444 -5.64 -3.74 20.61
CA ILE A 444 -6.23 -3.39 19.32
C ILE A 444 -7.06 -4.58 18.78
N SER A 445 -6.51 -5.79 18.83
CA SER A 445 -7.20 -6.99 18.31
C SER A 445 -8.49 -7.33 19.07
N VAL A 446 -8.58 -6.98 20.34
CA VAL A 446 -9.78 -7.18 21.20
C VAL A 446 -10.74 -5.97 21.11
N GLY A 447 -10.30 -4.85 20.52
CA GLY A 447 -11.10 -3.62 20.42
C GLY A 447 -11.04 -2.73 21.66
N ASP A 448 -10.14 -3.00 22.61
CA ASP A 448 -9.87 -2.13 23.77
C ASP A 448 -8.96 -0.95 23.35
N LEU A 449 -9.56 0.04 22.71
CA LEU A 449 -8.81 1.19 22.20
C LEU A 449 -8.28 2.10 23.30
N ASP A 450 -8.99 2.24 24.42
CA ASP A 450 -8.56 3.04 25.57
C ASP A 450 -7.34 2.40 26.22
N GLY A 451 -7.36 1.10 26.40
CA GLY A 451 -6.22 0.34 26.90
C GLY A 451 -5.02 0.38 25.93
N ALA A 452 -5.25 0.28 24.62
CA ALA A 452 -4.20 0.40 23.62
C ALA A 452 -3.53 1.78 23.65
N ARG A 453 -4.31 2.86 23.81
CA ARG A 453 -3.79 4.23 23.99
C ARG A 453 -2.96 4.37 25.26
N ALA A 454 -3.43 3.80 26.38
CA ALA A 454 -2.66 3.81 27.63
C ALA A 454 -1.31 3.09 27.46
N ALA A 455 -1.28 1.95 26.73
CA ALA A 455 -0.04 1.25 26.40
C ALA A 455 0.89 2.11 25.54
N TYR A 456 0.35 2.86 24.57
CA TYR A 456 1.12 3.80 23.77
C TYR A 456 1.79 4.89 24.60
N PHE A 457 1.06 5.51 25.53
CA PHE A 457 1.64 6.53 26.43
C PHE A 457 2.76 5.96 27.28
N ASN A 458 2.65 4.72 27.75
CA ASN A 458 3.72 4.07 28.48
C ASN A 458 4.92 3.77 27.56
N LEU A 459 4.66 3.39 26.31
CA LEU A 459 5.68 3.13 25.30
C LEU A 459 6.53 4.38 24.97
N GLN A 460 5.93 5.58 24.97
CA GLN A 460 6.63 6.82 24.62
C GLN A 460 7.95 7.03 25.37
N GLY A 461 8.02 6.60 26.63
CA GLY A 461 9.22 6.69 27.45
C GLY A 461 10.38 5.79 27.02
N PHE A 462 10.09 4.71 26.34
CA PHE A 462 11.03 3.65 25.96
C PHE A 462 11.26 3.54 24.45
N PHE A 463 10.50 4.27 23.64
CA PHE A 463 10.49 4.17 22.20
C PHE A 463 11.86 4.42 21.56
N SER A 464 12.42 3.39 20.95
CA SER A 464 13.72 3.43 20.26
C SER A 464 13.61 3.71 18.75
N GLY A 465 12.40 3.69 18.17
CA GLY A 465 12.16 3.78 16.73
C GLY A 465 12.27 2.44 16.01
N ASP A 466 12.09 1.34 16.72
CA ASP A 466 12.04 0.02 16.10
C ASP A 466 10.88 -0.07 15.10
N LYS A 467 11.15 -0.67 13.93
CA LYS A 467 10.16 -0.83 12.87
C LYS A 467 8.89 -1.55 13.32
N ARG A 468 9.02 -2.52 14.23
CA ARG A 468 7.88 -3.27 14.79
C ARG A 468 6.96 -2.37 15.62
N SER A 469 7.55 -1.56 16.49
CA SER A 469 6.80 -0.61 17.31
C SER A 469 6.10 0.44 16.45
N VAL A 470 6.78 0.95 15.41
CA VAL A 470 6.21 1.89 14.45
C VAL A 470 5.02 1.29 13.71
N ALA A 471 5.11 0.03 13.26
CA ALA A 471 4.03 -0.64 12.57
C ALA A 471 2.76 -0.78 13.43
N VAL A 472 2.92 -1.15 14.71
CA VAL A 472 1.78 -1.26 15.64
C VAL A 472 1.18 0.11 15.98
N ILE A 473 2.01 1.15 16.08
CA ILE A 473 1.51 2.52 16.28
C ILE A 473 0.73 2.99 15.04
N ASN A 474 1.22 2.70 13.83
CA ASN A 474 0.49 2.97 12.60
C ASN A 474 -0.88 2.26 12.59
N GLU A 475 -0.93 1.00 13.02
CA GLU A 475 -2.18 0.24 13.15
C GLU A 475 -3.14 0.90 14.16
N LEU A 476 -2.64 1.31 15.33
CA LEU A 476 -3.45 2.03 16.32
C LEU A 476 -4.03 3.33 15.74
N ILE A 477 -3.23 4.13 15.05
CA ILE A 477 -3.69 5.35 14.40
C ILE A 477 -4.80 5.05 13.40
N ARG A 478 -4.63 4.01 12.54
CA ARG A 478 -5.67 3.62 11.57
C ARG A 478 -6.99 3.26 12.24
N VAL A 479 -6.93 2.45 13.29
CA VAL A 479 -8.14 2.04 14.01
C VAL A 479 -8.82 3.22 14.71
N LEU A 480 -8.04 4.13 15.29
CA LEU A 480 -8.57 5.35 15.90
C LEU A 480 -9.21 6.30 14.87
N CYS A 481 -8.67 6.38 13.65
CA CYS A 481 -9.27 7.17 12.57
C CYS A 481 -10.68 6.70 12.18
N VAL A 482 -10.96 5.40 12.30
CA VAL A 482 -12.26 4.79 11.96
C VAL A 482 -13.20 4.80 13.16
N SER A 483 -12.69 4.85 14.39
CA SER A 483 -13.48 4.81 15.62
C SER A 483 -14.43 6.00 15.72
N LYS A 484 -15.67 5.75 16.18
CA LYS A 484 -16.66 6.80 16.46
C LYS A 484 -16.35 7.62 17.73
N GLN A 485 -15.53 7.09 18.61
CA GLN A 485 -15.05 7.78 19.80
C GLN A 485 -13.81 8.61 19.46
N HIS A 486 -14.01 9.85 19.02
CA HIS A 486 -12.93 10.68 18.55
C HIS A 486 -12.19 11.39 19.72
N HIS A 487 -11.02 10.90 20.01
CA HIS A 487 -10.00 11.64 20.75
C HIS A 487 -9.04 12.31 19.75
N PHE A 488 -9.57 13.18 18.90
CA PHE A 488 -8.83 13.79 17.80
C PHE A 488 -7.53 14.48 18.25
N ASP A 489 -7.58 15.23 19.33
CA ASP A 489 -6.39 15.94 19.87
C ASP A 489 -5.28 14.96 20.30
N GLU A 490 -5.66 13.82 20.87
CA GLU A 490 -4.71 12.79 21.28
C GLU A 490 -4.15 12.03 20.06
N LEU A 491 -5.00 11.77 19.06
CA LEU A 491 -4.56 11.19 17.81
C LEU A 491 -3.53 12.08 17.09
N MET A 492 -3.82 13.38 17.01
CA MET A 492 -2.87 14.33 16.43
C MET A 492 -1.58 14.43 17.23
N ALA A 493 -1.66 14.35 18.57
CA ALA A 493 -0.46 14.29 19.41
C ALA A 493 0.40 13.04 19.14
N MET A 494 -0.21 11.88 18.80
CA MET A 494 0.53 10.69 18.36
C MET A 494 1.20 10.90 16.99
N VAL A 495 0.48 11.52 16.07
CA VAL A 495 1.00 11.84 14.73
C VAL A 495 2.19 12.80 14.84
N ASP A 496 2.06 13.85 15.65
CA ASP A 496 3.13 14.82 15.90
C ASP A 496 4.36 14.16 16.54
N ASP A 497 4.15 13.27 17.52
CA ASP A 497 5.24 12.52 18.17
C ASP A 497 6.02 11.65 17.18
N LEU A 498 5.31 10.93 16.29
CA LEU A 498 5.93 10.14 15.23
C LEU A 498 6.66 11.03 14.23
N HIS A 499 6.08 12.17 13.87
CA HIS A 499 6.70 13.12 12.94
C HIS A 499 7.97 13.75 13.52
N GLU A 500 7.94 14.19 14.79
CA GLU A 500 9.13 14.69 15.50
C GLU A 500 10.26 13.65 15.55
N ARG A 501 9.91 12.36 15.65
CA ARG A 501 10.84 11.23 15.68
C ARG A 501 11.29 10.78 14.29
N LYS A 502 10.78 11.41 13.22
CA LYS A 502 11.04 11.02 11.82
C LYS A 502 10.72 9.56 11.54
N ALA A 503 9.69 9.04 12.19
CA ALA A 503 9.20 7.70 11.91
C ALA A 503 8.42 7.69 10.58
N ASN A 504 8.53 6.61 9.83
CA ASN A 504 7.81 6.46 8.58
C ASN A 504 6.36 6.07 8.86
N PHE A 505 5.42 6.79 8.26
CA PHE A 505 4.02 6.38 8.23
C PHE A 505 3.79 5.37 7.12
N ASP A 506 2.94 4.38 7.39
CA ASP A 506 2.49 3.46 6.35
C ASP A 506 1.51 4.19 5.41
N PRO A 507 1.46 3.84 4.11
CA PRO A 507 0.55 4.47 3.14
C PRO A 507 -0.92 4.41 3.59
N GLU A 508 -1.33 3.28 4.18
CA GLU A 508 -2.68 3.08 4.72
C GLU A 508 -2.98 4.03 5.89
N THR A 509 -1.97 4.35 6.72
CA THR A 509 -2.11 5.29 7.83
C THR A 509 -2.29 6.71 7.32
N VAL A 510 -1.49 7.10 6.32
CA VAL A 510 -1.63 8.41 5.68
C VAL A 510 -2.97 8.52 4.96
N ALA A 511 -3.43 7.46 4.29
CA ALA A 511 -4.77 7.41 3.69
C ALA A 511 -5.86 7.61 4.75
N ALA A 512 -5.81 6.87 5.86
CA ALA A 512 -6.79 6.98 6.96
C ALA A 512 -6.83 8.38 7.58
N LEU A 513 -5.66 9.00 7.83
CA LEU A 513 -5.55 10.36 8.35
C LEU A 513 -6.09 11.39 7.34
N THR A 514 -5.76 11.22 6.06
CA THR A 514 -6.29 12.10 4.99
C THR A 514 -7.81 12.05 4.94
N LEU A 515 -8.41 10.86 5.01
CA LEU A 515 -9.85 10.69 5.03
C LEU A 515 -10.49 11.25 6.30
N LEU A 516 -9.80 11.15 7.45
CA LEU A 516 -10.26 11.75 8.69
C LEU A 516 -10.33 13.28 8.58
N HIS A 517 -9.27 13.94 8.07
CA HIS A 517 -9.26 15.38 7.83
C HIS A 517 -10.32 15.81 6.82
N LEU A 518 -10.53 15.03 5.74
CA LEU A 518 -11.58 15.29 4.75
C LEU A 518 -12.97 15.24 5.38
N ARG A 519 -13.28 14.21 6.18
CA ARG A 519 -14.58 14.11 6.89
C ARG A 519 -14.82 15.26 7.87
N ARG A 520 -13.76 15.88 8.37
CA ARG A 520 -13.80 17.09 9.23
C ARG A 520 -13.88 18.39 8.43
N GLY A 521 -13.70 18.30 7.12
CA GLY A 521 -13.65 19.44 6.22
C GLY A 521 -12.34 20.25 6.28
N GLU A 522 -11.26 19.63 6.71
CA GLU A 522 -9.92 20.20 6.88
C GLU A 522 -9.04 19.85 5.67
N ILE A 523 -9.43 20.32 4.48
CA ILE A 523 -8.74 19.98 3.21
C ILE A 523 -7.26 20.40 3.21
N HIS A 524 -6.93 21.54 3.83
CA HIS A 524 -5.55 22.04 3.86
C HIS A 524 -4.63 21.12 4.67
N ASP A 525 -5.09 20.67 5.83
CA ASP A 525 -4.32 19.75 6.68
C ASP A 525 -4.13 18.40 5.99
N ALA A 526 -5.16 17.92 5.27
CA ALA A 526 -5.05 16.72 4.45
C ALA A 526 -4.02 16.88 3.31
N MET A 527 -4.00 18.04 2.65
CA MET A 527 -3.02 18.34 1.58
C MET A 527 -1.60 18.44 2.14
N ASP A 528 -1.41 19.13 3.24
CA ASP A 528 -0.10 19.31 3.88
C ASP A 528 0.48 17.96 4.33
N LEU A 529 -0.35 17.10 4.93
CA LEU A 529 0.02 15.73 5.28
C LEU A 529 0.52 14.94 4.08
N LEU A 530 -0.23 14.98 2.98
CA LEU A 530 0.12 14.25 1.77
C LEU A 530 1.35 14.84 1.07
N GLN A 531 1.53 16.14 1.04
CA GLN A 531 2.72 16.78 0.47
C GLN A 531 4.01 16.38 1.20
N VAL A 532 3.93 16.20 2.52
CA VAL A 532 5.08 15.76 3.33
C VAL A 532 5.42 14.29 3.08
N HIS A 533 4.44 13.43 2.91
CA HIS A 533 4.67 11.99 2.91
C HIS A 533 4.59 11.32 1.52
N ALA A 534 3.74 11.81 0.60
CA ALA A 534 3.46 11.11 -0.66
C ALA A 534 4.69 10.94 -1.58
N HIS A 535 5.66 11.85 -1.51
CA HIS A 535 6.87 11.79 -2.33
C HIS A 535 7.86 10.67 -1.89
N GLN A 536 7.69 10.14 -0.67
CA GLN A 536 8.55 9.08 -0.13
C GLN A 536 8.08 7.69 -0.53
N TYR A 537 6.85 7.57 -1.06
CA TYR A 537 6.22 6.31 -1.38
C TYR A 537 6.52 5.84 -2.80
N SER A 538 6.63 4.51 -2.94
CA SER A 538 6.70 3.86 -4.26
C SER A 538 5.38 4.07 -5.04
N PRO A 539 5.38 3.91 -6.37
CA PRO A 539 4.15 4.01 -7.16
C PRO A 539 3.02 3.11 -6.65
N GLU A 540 3.34 1.86 -6.24
CA GLU A 540 2.35 0.92 -5.67
C GLU A 540 1.77 1.40 -4.34
N GLN A 541 2.59 1.99 -3.48
CA GLN A 541 2.13 2.58 -2.22
C GLN A 541 1.29 3.83 -2.42
N ARG A 542 1.58 4.60 -3.46
CA ARG A 542 0.78 5.77 -3.84
C ARG A 542 -0.60 5.37 -4.36
N THR A 543 -0.71 4.24 -5.09
CA THR A 543 -2.01 3.72 -5.52
C THR A 543 -2.92 3.36 -4.35
N THR A 544 -2.39 2.85 -3.24
CA THR A 544 -3.18 2.59 -2.02
C THR A 544 -3.90 3.85 -1.50
N ILE A 545 -3.21 4.99 -1.52
CA ILE A 545 -3.81 6.27 -1.08
C ILE A 545 -4.81 6.77 -2.12
N GLN A 546 -4.51 6.63 -3.41
CA GLN A 546 -5.42 6.98 -4.50
C GLN A 546 -6.71 6.18 -4.43
N ASP A 547 -6.61 4.86 -4.22
CA ASP A 547 -7.77 3.97 -4.12
C ASP A 547 -8.66 4.34 -2.91
N ALA A 548 -8.05 4.67 -1.77
CA ALA A 548 -8.78 5.13 -0.60
C ALA A 548 -9.54 6.44 -0.86
N LEU A 549 -8.93 7.40 -1.57
CA LEU A 549 -9.60 8.63 -2.00
C LEU A 549 -10.72 8.35 -3.01
N CYS A 550 -10.51 7.43 -3.94
CA CYS A 550 -11.54 7.03 -4.91
C CYS A 550 -12.75 6.40 -4.21
N VAL A 551 -12.51 5.48 -3.26
CA VAL A 551 -13.59 4.89 -2.44
C VAL A 551 -14.37 5.97 -1.69
N PHE A 552 -13.67 6.93 -1.10
CA PHE A 552 -14.30 8.06 -0.41
C PHE A 552 -15.16 8.95 -1.34
N ILE A 553 -14.70 9.21 -2.55
CA ILE A 553 -15.43 10.00 -3.56
C ILE A 553 -16.70 9.27 -3.99
N HIS A 554 -16.63 7.94 -4.16
CA HIS A 554 -17.77 7.12 -4.59
C HIS A 554 -18.72 6.73 -3.46
N ASP A 555 -18.36 7.01 -2.20
CA ASP A 555 -19.25 6.70 -1.07
C ASP A 555 -20.49 7.60 -1.09
N GLY A 556 -21.66 6.99 -1.17
CA GLY A 556 -22.95 7.68 -1.18
C GLY A 556 -23.25 8.51 0.08
N GLU A 557 -22.66 8.13 1.22
CA GLU A 557 -22.79 8.85 2.48
C GLU A 557 -21.91 10.13 2.52
N THR A 558 -20.91 10.22 1.66
CA THR A 558 -20.02 11.39 1.58
C THR A 558 -20.74 12.56 0.93
N SER A 559 -20.67 13.73 1.55
CA SER A 559 -21.24 14.95 0.97
C SER A 559 -20.55 15.28 -0.38
N THR A 560 -21.32 15.88 -1.30
CA THR A 560 -20.78 16.25 -2.61
C THR A 560 -19.60 17.25 -2.49
N ALA A 561 -19.61 18.10 -1.45
CA ALA A 561 -18.51 19.03 -1.21
C ALA A 561 -17.24 18.30 -0.77
N ASP A 562 -17.37 17.31 0.13
CA ASP A 562 -16.22 16.54 0.62
C ASP A 562 -15.68 15.59 -0.46
N ALA A 563 -16.56 15.00 -1.28
CA ALA A 563 -16.16 14.23 -2.46
C ALA A 563 -15.37 15.08 -3.46
N TRP A 564 -15.79 16.34 -3.64
CA TRP A 564 -15.05 17.27 -4.49
C TRP A 564 -13.70 17.64 -3.91
N ASP A 565 -13.61 17.88 -2.61
CA ASP A 565 -12.34 18.12 -1.92
C ASP A 565 -11.40 16.92 -2.06
N GLY A 566 -11.93 15.69 -1.94
CA GLY A 566 -11.19 14.45 -2.21
C GLY A 566 -10.64 14.40 -3.64
N TYR A 567 -11.44 14.78 -4.63
CA TYR A 567 -10.98 14.86 -6.02
C TYR A 567 -9.90 15.93 -6.24
N GLN A 568 -10.00 17.08 -5.57
CA GLN A 568 -8.95 18.10 -5.66
C GLN A 568 -7.62 17.63 -5.12
N ILE A 569 -7.64 16.90 -4.01
CA ILE A 569 -6.44 16.26 -3.47
C ILE A 569 -5.87 15.25 -4.48
N LEU A 570 -6.71 14.38 -5.03
CA LEU A 570 -6.30 13.40 -6.03
C LEU A 570 -5.64 14.08 -7.24
N ARG A 571 -6.21 15.18 -7.73
CA ARG A 571 -5.65 15.94 -8.84
C ARG A 571 -4.30 16.59 -8.52
N ASN A 572 -4.18 17.21 -7.36
CA ASN A 572 -3.03 18.05 -7.01
C ASN A 572 -1.82 17.22 -6.53
N VAL A 573 -2.06 16.15 -5.78
CA VAL A 573 -1.02 15.31 -5.18
C VAL A 573 -0.67 14.12 -6.07
N PHE A 574 -1.64 13.61 -6.84
CA PHE A 574 -1.50 12.43 -7.69
C PHE A 574 -1.82 12.74 -9.16
N PRO A 575 -1.01 13.60 -9.83
CA PRO A 575 -1.24 13.93 -11.23
C PRO A 575 -1.14 12.71 -12.15
N GLU A 576 -0.43 11.67 -11.72
CA GLU A 576 -0.26 10.40 -12.42
C GLU A 576 -1.52 9.52 -12.48
N THR A 577 -2.62 9.92 -11.82
CA THR A 577 -3.88 9.14 -11.85
C THR A 577 -4.41 9.03 -13.28
N PRO A 578 -4.58 7.80 -13.82
CA PRO A 578 -4.97 7.59 -15.21
C PRO A 578 -6.45 7.95 -15.45
N ARG A 579 -6.82 8.14 -16.73
CA ARG A 579 -8.19 8.49 -17.13
C ARG A 579 -9.22 7.41 -16.72
N GLU A 580 -8.82 6.15 -16.71
CA GLU A 580 -9.67 5.01 -16.33
C GLU A 580 -10.21 5.15 -14.91
N VAL A 581 -9.45 5.78 -14.02
CA VAL A 581 -9.89 6.10 -12.64
C VAL A 581 -10.70 7.40 -12.60
N ARG A 582 -10.42 8.36 -13.47
CA ARG A 582 -11.11 9.65 -13.50
C ARG A 582 -12.50 9.58 -14.15
N ILE A 583 -12.72 8.65 -15.09
CA ILE A 583 -14.03 8.46 -15.73
C ILE A 583 -15.13 8.08 -14.72
N PRO A 584 -14.95 7.07 -13.86
CA PRO A 584 -15.93 6.78 -12.80
C PRO A 584 -16.19 7.97 -11.88
N ILE A 585 -15.15 8.73 -11.50
CA ILE A 585 -15.31 9.94 -10.66
C ILE A 585 -16.15 11.01 -11.38
N MET A 586 -15.91 11.22 -12.66
CA MET A 586 -16.72 12.12 -13.49
C MET A 586 -18.19 11.67 -13.49
N ASN A 587 -18.44 10.38 -13.69
CA ASN A 587 -19.78 9.80 -13.69
C ASN A 587 -20.45 9.91 -12.32
N GLU A 588 -19.69 9.79 -11.23
CA GLU A 588 -20.19 9.99 -9.87
C GLU A 588 -20.71 11.42 -9.66
N PHE A 589 -20.00 12.44 -10.16
CA PHE A 589 -20.49 13.81 -10.08
C PHE A 589 -21.73 14.04 -10.95
N PHE A 590 -21.86 13.38 -12.10
CA PHE A 590 -23.09 13.37 -12.88
C PHE A 590 -24.26 12.72 -12.13
N SER A 591 -24.02 11.58 -11.44
CA SER A 591 -25.06 10.90 -10.64
C SER A 591 -25.57 11.77 -9.48
N ARG A 592 -24.67 12.59 -8.92
CA ARG A 592 -25.01 13.60 -7.89
C ARG A 592 -25.61 14.89 -8.46
N ASN A 593 -25.93 14.89 -9.74
CA ASN A 593 -26.46 16.05 -10.47
C ASN A 593 -25.58 17.31 -10.37
N ARG A 594 -24.25 17.10 -10.42
CA ARG A 594 -23.23 18.16 -10.38
C ARG A 594 -22.39 18.15 -11.66
N SER A 595 -23.06 18.54 -12.76
CA SER A 595 -22.45 18.65 -14.07
C SER A 595 -21.27 19.63 -14.13
N ASP A 596 -21.28 20.68 -13.30
CA ASP A 596 -20.17 21.61 -13.13
C ASP A 596 -18.88 20.94 -12.66
N MET A 597 -18.98 20.10 -11.64
CA MET A 597 -17.84 19.32 -11.12
C MET A 597 -17.37 18.25 -12.12
N ALA A 598 -18.32 17.53 -12.73
CA ALA A 598 -18.01 16.56 -13.77
C ALA A 598 -17.30 17.21 -14.98
N CYS A 599 -17.77 18.39 -15.38
CA CYS A 599 -17.14 19.19 -16.44
C CYS A 599 -15.67 19.52 -16.10
N HIS A 600 -15.38 19.88 -14.86
CA HIS A 600 -14.00 20.09 -14.41
C HIS A 600 -13.14 18.84 -14.52
N VAL A 601 -13.68 17.67 -14.11
CA VAL A 601 -12.95 16.39 -14.25
C VAL A 601 -12.66 16.11 -15.72
N PHE A 602 -13.66 16.31 -16.61
CA PHE A 602 -13.50 16.18 -18.06
C PHE A 602 -12.36 17.07 -18.58
N PHE A 603 -12.37 18.38 -18.24
CA PHE A 603 -11.34 19.30 -18.70
C PHE A 603 -9.95 19.01 -18.14
N HIS A 604 -9.85 18.44 -16.95
CA HIS A 604 -8.56 17.97 -16.44
C HIS A 604 -7.99 16.83 -17.28
N MET A 605 -8.82 15.89 -17.72
CA MET A 605 -8.39 14.84 -18.65
C MET A 605 -8.04 15.43 -20.02
N ARG A 606 -8.89 16.26 -20.57
CA ARG A 606 -8.71 16.87 -21.90
C ARG A 606 -7.44 17.69 -22.01
N ASN A 607 -7.09 18.46 -20.99
CA ASN A 607 -5.92 19.34 -20.98
C ASN A 607 -4.62 18.64 -20.61
N HIS A 608 -4.65 17.33 -20.34
CA HIS A 608 -3.48 16.58 -19.97
C HIS A 608 -2.64 16.20 -21.21
N VAL A 609 -1.31 16.31 -21.10
CA VAL A 609 -0.37 16.07 -22.24
C VAL A 609 -0.12 14.58 -22.46
N SER A 610 -0.16 13.75 -21.39
CA SER A 610 0.14 12.32 -21.49
C SER A 610 -0.97 11.53 -22.19
N PRO A 611 -0.66 10.63 -23.13
CA PRO A 611 -1.65 9.80 -23.84
C PRO A 611 -2.52 8.93 -22.93
N THR A 612 -2.00 8.53 -21.76
CA THR A 612 -2.71 7.70 -20.77
C THR A 612 -3.72 8.49 -19.94
N HIS A 613 -3.63 9.81 -19.95
CA HIS A 613 -4.45 10.71 -19.13
C HIS A 613 -5.37 11.58 -19.97
N THR A 614 -5.00 11.82 -21.22
CA THR A 614 -5.77 12.71 -22.11
C THR A 614 -7.13 12.13 -22.45
N ALA A 615 -8.11 13.00 -22.69
CA ALA A 615 -9.45 12.59 -23.08
C ALA A 615 -9.45 11.87 -24.44
N THR A 616 -10.05 10.70 -24.46
CA THR A 616 -10.30 9.91 -25.66
C THR A 616 -11.76 10.03 -26.09
N ARG A 617 -12.09 9.45 -27.25
CA ARG A 617 -13.48 9.34 -27.73
C ARG A 617 -14.46 8.88 -26.63
N ASP A 618 -14.09 7.86 -25.85
CA ASP A 618 -14.96 7.30 -24.82
C ASP A 618 -15.18 8.27 -23.64
N VAL A 619 -14.17 9.09 -23.31
CA VAL A 619 -14.33 10.16 -22.31
C VAL A 619 -15.31 11.23 -22.79
N TYR A 620 -15.26 11.61 -24.07
CA TYR A 620 -16.22 12.54 -24.66
C TYR A 620 -17.63 11.96 -24.67
N ILE A 621 -17.80 10.66 -25.03
CA ILE A 621 -19.10 9.99 -24.99
C ILE A 621 -19.67 9.99 -23.57
N ALA A 622 -18.86 9.61 -22.57
CA ALA A 622 -19.27 9.63 -21.18
C ALA A 622 -19.66 11.04 -20.69
N ALA A 623 -18.87 12.05 -21.07
CA ALA A 623 -19.16 13.43 -20.71
C ALA A 623 -20.48 13.93 -21.34
N PHE A 624 -20.69 13.72 -22.65
CA PHE A 624 -21.92 14.12 -23.32
C PHE A 624 -23.17 13.40 -22.81
N THR A 625 -23.03 12.11 -22.50
CA THR A 625 -24.10 11.33 -21.87
C THR A 625 -24.43 11.87 -20.46
N GLY A 626 -23.41 12.26 -19.70
CA GLY A 626 -23.60 12.88 -18.40
C GLY A 626 -24.27 14.25 -18.49
N PHE A 627 -23.84 15.10 -19.42
CA PHE A 627 -24.51 16.41 -19.67
C PHE A 627 -25.95 16.23 -20.14
N ALA A 628 -26.24 15.19 -20.92
CA ALA A 628 -27.60 14.85 -21.31
C ALA A 628 -28.49 14.55 -20.09
N ARG A 629 -28.00 13.76 -19.15
CA ARG A 629 -28.72 13.40 -17.91
C ARG A 629 -28.98 14.61 -17.02
N CYS A 630 -27.98 15.48 -16.88
CA CYS A 630 -28.06 16.69 -16.06
C CYS A 630 -28.73 17.88 -16.81
N GLN A 631 -29.03 17.75 -18.08
CA GLN A 631 -29.60 18.81 -18.95
C GLN A 631 -28.77 20.10 -18.95
N ASP A 632 -27.44 19.99 -18.89
CA ASP A 632 -26.49 21.10 -18.82
C ASP A 632 -26.07 21.55 -20.24
N ALA A 633 -26.72 22.54 -20.75
CA ALA A 633 -26.45 23.11 -22.09
C ALA A 633 -25.11 23.87 -22.14
N GLU A 634 -24.71 24.55 -21.07
CA GLU A 634 -23.48 25.36 -21.05
C GLU A 634 -22.24 24.47 -21.12
N SER A 635 -22.14 23.48 -20.24
CA SER A 635 -21.01 22.55 -20.23
C SER A 635 -20.96 21.69 -21.50
N LEU A 636 -22.14 21.32 -22.05
CA LEU A 636 -22.25 20.64 -23.33
C LEU A 636 -21.61 21.47 -24.47
N GLU A 637 -21.99 22.74 -24.60
CA GLU A 637 -21.42 23.59 -25.63
C GLU A 637 -19.91 23.80 -25.48
N LEU A 638 -19.45 23.99 -24.25
CA LEU A 638 -18.01 24.09 -23.95
C LEU A 638 -17.26 22.83 -24.41
N ALA A 639 -17.74 21.65 -24.01
CA ALA A 639 -17.10 20.38 -24.35
C ALA A 639 -17.17 20.09 -25.86
N HIS A 640 -18.31 20.41 -26.54
CA HIS A 640 -18.46 20.25 -27.98
C HIS A 640 -17.53 21.20 -28.77
N ASN A 641 -17.37 22.45 -28.34
CA ASN A 641 -16.42 23.36 -28.96
C ASN A 641 -14.97 22.91 -28.79
N GLN A 642 -14.64 22.22 -27.70
CA GLN A 642 -13.31 21.63 -27.54
C GLN A 642 -13.12 20.41 -28.45
N LEU A 643 -14.16 19.57 -28.60
CA LEU A 643 -14.10 18.42 -29.50
C LEU A 643 -13.77 18.83 -30.95
N LYS A 644 -14.35 19.95 -31.43
CA LYS A 644 -14.03 20.50 -32.77
C LYS A 644 -12.58 20.89 -32.95
N LEU A 645 -11.84 21.14 -31.85
CA LEU A 645 -10.42 21.48 -31.85
C LEU A 645 -9.51 20.27 -31.63
N ASP A 646 -10.08 19.13 -31.27
CA ASP A 646 -9.35 17.90 -30.99
C ASP A 646 -9.21 17.05 -32.24
N LEU A 647 -8.09 17.18 -32.92
CA LEU A 647 -7.79 16.47 -34.15
C LEU A 647 -7.53 14.95 -33.96
N ASN A 648 -7.32 14.54 -32.73
CA ASN A 648 -7.00 13.13 -32.40
C ASN A 648 -8.25 12.28 -32.10
N VAL A 649 -9.43 12.89 -32.09
CA VAL A 649 -10.70 12.19 -31.80
C VAL A 649 -11.49 12.05 -33.09
N GLU A 650 -11.69 10.84 -33.54
CA GLU A 650 -12.52 10.54 -34.71
C GLU A 650 -14.01 10.61 -34.36
N MET A 651 -14.76 11.26 -35.23
CA MET A 651 -16.21 11.39 -35.11
C MET A 651 -16.92 10.16 -35.72
N ASP A 652 -17.14 9.14 -34.89
CA ASP A 652 -17.91 7.96 -35.26
C ASP A 652 -19.42 8.10 -34.95
N THR A 653 -20.20 7.10 -35.25
CA THR A 653 -21.64 7.07 -35.04
C THR A 653 -22.01 7.18 -33.58
N GLN A 654 -21.22 6.53 -32.66
CA GLN A 654 -21.50 6.54 -31.24
C GLN A 654 -21.26 7.92 -30.61
N LEU A 655 -20.18 8.61 -31.00
CA LEU A 655 -19.89 9.96 -30.51
C LEU A 655 -20.95 10.98 -31.03
N ARG A 656 -21.38 10.83 -32.30
CA ARG A 656 -22.50 11.64 -32.84
C ARG A 656 -23.80 11.34 -32.11
N ASN A 657 -24.08 10.09 -31.76
CA ASN A 657 -25.23 9.71 -30.93
C ASN A 657 -25.21 10.41 -29.56
N ALA A 658 -24.04 10.41 -28.88
CA ALA A 658 -23.88 11.07 -27.59
C ALA A 658 -24.17 12.59 -27.69
N LEU A 659 -23.65 13.25 -28.74
CA LEU A 659 -23.95 14.65 -29.03
C LEU A 659 -25.43 14.87 -29.35
N MET A 660 -26.03 14.04 -30.20
CA MET A 660 -27.45 14.09 -30.57
C MET A 660 -28.33 13.95 -29.33
N LEU A 661 -28.02 12.97 -28.44
CA LEU A 661 -28.73 12.76 -27.19
C LEU A 661 -28.61 13.98 -26.27
N ALA A 662 -27.40 14.52 -26.10
CA ALA A 662 -27.14 15.67 -25.25
C ALA A 662 -27.90 16.92 -25.74
N TYR A 663 -27.86 17.21 -27.03
CA TYR A 663 -28.61 18.33 -27.58
C TYR A 663 -30.13 18.14 -27.55
N ALA A 664 -30.62 16.91 -27.72
CA ALA A 664 -32.03 16.58 -27.57
C ALA A 664 -32.52 16.78 -26.14
N SER A 665 -31.71 16.36 -25.14
CA SER A 665 -32.04 16.50 -23.72
C SER A 665 -31.99 17.94 -23.22
N THR A 666 -31.14 18.79 -23.80
CA THR A 666 -31.05 20.22 -23.47
C THR A 666 -32.05 21.12 -24.25
N GLY A 667 -32.91 20.52 -25.09
CA GLY A 667 -33.92 21.24 -25.87
C GLY A 667 -33.43 21.86 -27.20
N GLU A 668 -32.15 21.70 -27.55
CA GLU A 668 -31.57 22.18 -28.80
C GLU A 668 -31.79 21.17 -29.95
N ASN A 669 -33.04 20.78 -30.15
CA ASN A 669 -33.44 19.67 -31.04
C ASN A 669 -33.03 19.87 -32.50
N ARG A 670 -32.90 21.12 -32.96
CA ARG A 670 -32.40 21.40 -34.32
C ARG A 670 -30.95 20.97 -34.52
N LYS A 671 -30.10 21.16 -33.49
CA LYS A 671 -28.71 20.71 -33.53
C LYS A 671 -28.67 19.19 -33.47
N ALA A 672 -29.53 18.58 -32.62
CA ALA A 672 -29.64 17.12 -32.54
C ALA A 672 -30.02 16.50 -33.89
N LEU A 673 -31.03 17.04 -34.59
CA LEU A 673 -31.41 16.57 -35.93
C LEU A 673 -30.34 16.88 -37.00
N GLY A 674 -29.44 17.85 -36.75
CA GLY A 674 -28.25 18.08 -37.58
C GLY A 674 -27.32 16.85 -37.53
N PHE A 675 -27.00 16.34 -36.32
CA PHE A 675 -26.19 15.14 -36.15
C PHE A 675 -26.88 13.90 -36.73
N TRP A 676 -28.20 13.78 -36.65
CA TRP A 676 -28.94 12.71 -37.32
C TRP A 676 -28.68 12.71 -38.85
N ARG A 677 -28.67 13.86 -39.50
CA ARG A 677 -28.33 13.93 -40.94
C ARG A 677 -26.90 13.53 -41.22
N GLU A 678 -25.96 14.01 -40.37
CA GLU A 678 -24.54 13.63 -40.48
C GLU A 678 -24.35 12.11 -40.34
N ILE A 679 -25.08 11.47 -39.40
CA ILE A 679 -25.06 10.02 -39.22
C ILE A 679 -25.60 9.29 -40.46
N CYS A 680 -26.71 9.76 -41.00
CA CYS A 680 -27.29 9.18 -42.22
C CYS A 680 -26.38 9.34 -43.47
N GLU A 681 -25.54 10.38 -43.50
CA GLU A 681 -24.59 10.64 -44.56
C GLU A 681 -23.20 9.98 -44.30
N SER A 682 -22.98 9.52 -43.10
CA SER A 682 -21.73 8.88 -42.70
C SER A 682 -21.61 7.50 -43.34
N ARG A 683 -20.36 7.03 -43.48
CA ARG A 683 -20.05 5.68 -44.04
C ARG A 683 -20.58 4.55 -43.17
N GLU A 684 -20.63 4.73 -41.86
CA GLU A 684 -21.11 3.74 -40.89
C GLU A 684 -22.64 3.62 -40.88
N GLY A 685 -23.33 4.73 -41.12
CA GLY A 685 -24.77 4.80 -41.10
C GLY A 685 -25.37 4.82 -39.67
N PRO A 686 -26.71 4.88 -39.53
CA PRO A 686 -27.41 4.93 -38.26
C PRO A 686 -27.48 3.56 -37.59
N SER A 687 -27.22 3.53 -36.28
CA SER A 687 -27.47 2.38 -35.39
C SER A 687 -28.93 2.42 -34.86
N TYR A 688 -29.37 1.33 -34.20
CA TYR A 688 -30.66 1.31 -33.50
C TYR A 688 -30.77 2.40 -32.42
N ASN A 689 -29.68 2.68 -31.71
CA ASN A 689 -29.62 3.78 -30.76
C ASN A 689 -29.77 5.13 -31.45
N SER A 690 -29.14 5.32 -32.62
CA SER A 690 -29.31 6.55 -33.42
C SER A 690 -30.77 6.81 -33.75
N LEU A 691 -31.54 5.78 -34.14
CA LEU A 691 -32.95 5.87 -34.44
C LEU A 691 -33.78 6.30 -33.22
N ALA A 692 -33.58 5.64 -32.08
CA ALA A 692 -34.27 5.96 -30.84
C ALA A 692 -34.01 7.39 -30.39
N ILE A 693 -32.75 7.85 -30.45
CA ILE A 693 -32.36 9.23 -30.11
C ILE A 693 -32.93 10.22 -31.12
N ALA A 694 -32.95 9.90 -32.41
CA ALA A 694 -33.55 10.78 -33.43
C ALA A 694 -35.05 10.97 -33.21
N PHE A 695 -35.79 9.91 -32.89
CA PHE A 695 -37.21 10.06 -32.52
C PHE A 695 -37.36 10.90 -31.26
N ARG A 696 -36.54 10.74 -30.25
CA ARG A 696 -36.52 11.60 -29.05
C ARG A 696 -36.29 13.07 -29.40
N ALA A 697 -35.35 13.37 -30.31
CA ALA A 697 -35.10 14.73 -30.78
C ALA A 697 -36.30 15.36 -31.52
N THR A 698 -37.13 14.53 -32.20
CA THR A 698 -38.35 15.05 -32.87
C THR A 698 -39.48 15.38 -31.89
N GLU A 699 -39.46 14.85 -30.65
CA GLU A 699 -40.50 15.13 -29.63
C GLU A 699 -40.61 16.64 -29.29
N GLY A 700 -39.46 17.36 -29.29
CA GLY A 700 -39.40 18.78 -28.95
C GLY A 700 -39.18 19.73 -30.15
N THR A 701 -39.30 19.23 -31.39
CA THR A 701 -39.05 20.01 -32.57
C THR A 701 -40.36 20.55 -33.19
N HIS A 702 -40.35 21.78 -33.66
CA HIS A 702 -41.50 22.30 -34.43
C HIS A 702 -41.67 21.44 -35.70
N ALA A 703 -42.88 21.00 -36.01
CA ALA A 703 -43.19 20.04 -37.08
C ALA A 703 -42.47 18.67 -36.90
N GLY A 704 -42.13 18.31 -35.65
CA GLY A 704 -41.39 17.05 -35.32
C GLY A 704 -42.20 15.81 -35.76
N GLY A 705 -43.53 15.84 -35.74
CA GLY A 705 -44.36 14.75 -36.25
C GLY A 705 -44.13 14.42 -37.73
N GLU A 706 -43.85 15.44 -38.57
CA GLU A 706 -43.51 15.25 -39.98
C GLU A 706 -42.11 14.60 -40.11
N HIS A 707 -41.16 15.06 -39.31
CA HIS A 707 -39.85 14.47 -39.29
C HIS A 707 -39.88 13.02 -38.80
N ALA A 708 -40.63 12.71 -37.75
CA ALA A 708 -40.79 11.37 -37.26
C ALA A 708 -41.38 10.41 -38.29
N ARG A 709 -42.45 10.86 -39.00
CA ARG A 709 -43.05 10.09 -40.09
C ARG A 709 -42.10 9.89 -41.27
N ALA A 710 -41.30 10.90 -41.61
CA ALA A 710 -40.31 10.80 -42.67
C ALA A 710 -39.22 9.77 -42.35
N ILE A 711 -38.73 9.76 -41.09
CA ILE A 711 -37.79 8.73 -40.60
C ILE A 711 -38.46 7.35 -40.66
N TRP A 712 -39.68 7.23 -40.11
CA TRP A 712 -40.42 5.98 -40.08
C TRP A 712 -40.69 5.40 -41.45
N LYS A 713 -41.13 6.24 -42.39
CA LYS A 713 -41.37 5.88 -43.79
C LYS A 713 -40.10 5.35 -44.44
N ARG A 714 -38.96 5.99 -44.23
CA ARG A 714 -37.66 5.57 -44.77
C ARG A 714 -37.22 4.24 -44.20
N LEU A 715 -37.44 3.99 -42.90
CA LEU A 715 -37.15 2.69 -42.28
C LEU A 715 -37.96 1.54 -42.90
N ARG A 716 -39.26 1.81 -43.18
CA ARG A 716 -40.16 0.83 -43.85
C ARG A 716 -39.77 0.61 -45.31
N GLU A 717 -39.36 1.64 -46.03
CA GLU A 717 -38.88 1.55 -47.41
C GLU A 717 -37.56 0.79 -47.53
N GLN A 718 -36.73 0.82 -46.51
CA GLN A 718 -35.46 0.10 -46.45
C GLN A 718 -35.56 -1.26 -45.79
N ASP A 719 -36.74 -1.73 -45.46
CA ASP A 719 -37.04 -3.01 -44.84
C ASP A 719 -36.18 -3.32 -43.60
N VAL A 720 -35.95 -2.25 -42.78
CA VAL A 720 -35.20 -2.36 -41.53
C VAL A 720 -36.04 -3.12 -40.52
N GLU A 721 -35.43 -4.10 -39.86
CA GLU A 721 -36.06 -4.82 -38.76
C GLU A 721 -36.31 -3.84 -37.59
N ILE A 722 -37.58 -3.66 -37.23
CA ILE A 722 -37.97 -2.68 -36.20
C ILE A 722 -38.16 -3.41 -34.88
N ASP A 723 -37.38 -3.04 -33.88
CA ASP A 723 -37.53 -3.55 -32.54
C ASP A 723 -38.62 -2.72 -31.77
N LYS A 724 -39.05 -3.31 -30.66
CA LYS A 724 -40.07 -2.69 -29.78
C LYS A 724 -39.61 -1.32 -29.28
N ARG A 725 -38.32 -1.11 -28.97
CA ARG A 725 -37.76 0.16 -28.47
C ARG A 725 -37.86 1.27 -29.50
N ILE A 726 -37.53 1.00 -30.75
CA ILE A 726 -37.67 1.94 -31.85
C ILE A 726 -39.14 2.27 -32.10
N TRP A 727 -40.01 1.26 -32.12
CA TRP A 727 -41.43 1.45 -32.28
C TRP A 727 -42.04 2.32 -31.17
N THR A 728 -41.69 2.06 -29.90
CA THR A 728 -42.09 2.86 -28.75
C THR A 728 -41.58 4.30 -28.86
N ALA A 729 -40.34 4.50 -29.31
CA ALA A 729 -39.77 5.84 -29.52
C ALA A 729 -40.53 6.60 -30.64
N TYR A 730 -40.94 5.93 -31.73
CA TYR A 730 -41.76 6.50 -32.77
C TYR A 730 -43.16 6.88 -32.22
N LEU A 731 -43.83 5.97 -31.49
CA LEU A 731 -45.12 6.26 -30.83
C LEU A 731 -45.02 7.49 -29.93
N CYS A 732 -44.00 7.60 -29.10
CA CYS A 732 -43.74 8.73 -28.23
C CYS A 732 -43.57 10.05 -29.03
N ALA A 733 -42.83 10.01 -30.15
CA ALA A 733 -42.64 11.16 -31.00
C ALA A 733 -43.97 11.62 -31.65
N VAL A 734 -44.80 10.70 -32.11
CA VAL A 734 -46.14 10.99 -32.64
C VAL A 734 -47.06 11.61 -31.57
N ALA A 735 -47.11 10.99 -30.38
CA ALA A 735 -47.95 11.44 -29.29
C ALA A 735 -47.55 12.85 -28.79
N ARG A 736 -46.26 13.13 -28.68
CA ARG A 736 -45.73 14.44 -28.21
C ARG A 736 -46.02 15.57 -29.17
N ASN A 737 -46.05 15.27 -30.48
CA ASN A 737 -46.40 16.21 -31.53
C ASN A 737 -47.90 16.38 -31.76
N HIS A 738 -48.75 16.10 -30.77
CA HIS A 738 -50.20 16.29 -30.76
C HIS A 738 -51.00 15.44 -31.78
N ASN A 739 -50.37 14.40 -32.37
CA ASN A 739 -51.04 13.49 -33.29
C ASN A 739 -51.68 12.31 -32.49
N HIS A 740 -52.68 12.63 -31.69
CA HIS A 740 -53.25 11.68 -30.73
C HIS A 740 -54.07 10.56 -31.36
N ASP A 741 -54.79 10.84 -32.46
CA ASP A 741 -55.60 9.84 -33.15
C ASP A 741 -54.69 8.79 -33.83
N GLU A 742 -53.57 9.23 -34.39
CA GLU A 742 -52.54 8.35 -34.97
C GLU A 742 -51.86 7.53 -33.87
N ALA A 743 -51.52 8.15 -32.74
CA ALA A 743 -50.90 7.43 -31.61
C ALA A 743 -51.86 6.36 -31.05
N LEU A 744 -53.16 6.66 -30.97
CA LEU A 744 -54.17 5.70 -30.54
C LEU A 744 -54.28 4.52 -31.54
N GLN A 745 -54.34 4.81 -32.85
CA GLN A 745 -54.36 3.77 -33.88
C GLN A 745 -53.12 2.85 -33.80
N LEU A 746 -51.94 3.44 -33.62
CA LEU A 746 -50.69 2.67 -33.47
C LEU A 746 -50.76 1.71 -32.27
N VAL A 747 -51.26 2.18 -31.13
CA VAL A 747 -51.37 1.32 -29.94
C VAL A 747 -52.45 0.25 -30.12
N GLU A 748 -53.55 0.54 -30.80
CA GLU A 748 -54.60 -0.42 -31.08
C GLU A 748 -54.20 -1.51 -32.06
N SER A 749 -53.36 -1.20 -33.05
CA SER A 749 -52.90 -2.17 -34.05
C SER A 749 -51.60 -2.90 -33.65
N VAL A 750 -50.95 -2.56 -32.56
CA VAL A 750 -49.63 -3.12 -32.20
C VAL A 750 -49.63 -4.63 -32.00
N GLU A 751 -50.68 -5.19 -31.42
CA GLU A 751 -50.80 -6.65 -31.22
C GLU A 751 -51.02 -7.38 -32.59
N GLU A 752 -51.78 -6.80 -33.48
CA GLU A 752 -52.08 -7.34 -34.81
C GLU A 752 -50.89 -7.20 -35.77
N ASP A 753 -50.24 -6.03 -35.76
CA ASP A 753 -49.17 -5.68 -36.73
C ASP A 753 -47.80 -6.28 -36.28
N TRP A 754 -47.53 -6.35 -34.99
CA TRP A 754 -46.20 -6.70 -34.46
C TRP A 754 -46.21 -7.84 -33.48
N GLY A 755 -47.38 -8.34 -33.05
CA GLY A 755 -47.51 -9.40 -32.07
C GLY A 755 -47.06 -9.00 -30.65
N TRP A 756 -46.86 -7.71 -30.35
CA TRP A 756 -46.45 -7.22 -29.04
C TRP A 756 -47.65 -6.83 -28.20
N ARG A 757 -47.76 -7.41 -27.00
CA ARG A 757 -48.75 -6.93 -26.03
C ARG A 757 -48.23 -5.60 -25.46
N PRO A 758 -49.07 -4.51 -25.46
CA PRO A 758 -48.71 -3.27 -24.81
C PRO A 758 -48.36 -3.46 -23.33
N ASP A 759 -47.20 -3.03 -22.96
CA ASP A 759 -46.63 -3.14 -21.63
C ASP A 759 -46.35 -1.73 -21.04
N LEU A 760 -45.65 -1.72 -19.89
CA LEU A 760 -45.29 -0.51 -19.15
C LEU A 760 -44.53 0.50 -20.01
N ASP A 761 -43.60 0.07 -20.84
CA ASP A 761 -42.78 0.95 -21.66
C ASP A 761 -43.63 1.60 -22.76
N ILE A 762 -44.46 0.83 -23.42
CA ILE A 762 -45.33 1.33 -24.48
C ILE A 762 -46.40 2.26 -23.91
N LEU A 763 -47.20 1.77 -22.95
CA LEU A 763 -48.35 2.53 -22.46
C LEU A 763 -47.92 3.71 -21.57
N GLY A 764 -46.89 3.54 -20.77
CA GLY A 764 -46.37 4.57 -19.96
C GLY A 764 -45.58 5.62 -20.76
N GLY A 765 -44.84 5.22 -21.77
CA GLY A 765 -44.21 6.13 -22.74
C GLY A 765 -45.26 6.99 -23.49
N TRP A 766 -46.33 6.35 -24.00
CA TRP A 766 -47.45 7.04 -24.64
C TRP A 766 -48.13 8.05 -23.70
N PHE A 767 -48.45 7.64 -22.47
CA PHE A 767 -49.07 8.51 -21.47
C PHE A 767 -48.20 9.73 -21.16
N ASN A 768 -46.92 9.51 -20.86
CA ASN A 768 -45.98 10.57 -20.53
C ASN A 768 -45.73 11.55 -21.70
N CYS A 769 -45.81 11.08 -22.93
CA CYS A 769 -45.66 11.92 -24.13
C CYS A 769 -46.92 12.63 -24.57
N THR A 770 -48.07 12.30 -24.01
CA THR A 770 -49.34 12.99 -24.31
C THR A 770 -49.37 14.38 -23.65
N ALA A 771 -49.15 15.43 -24.42
CA ALA A 771 -48.95 16.80 -23.95
C ALA A 771 -50.22 17.61 -23.75
N ASN A 772 -51.30 17.01 -23.28
CA ASN A 772 -52.55 17.71 -22.99
C ASN A 772 -53.32 16.97 -21.89
N ILE A 773 -53.75 17.65 -20.85
CA ILE A 773 -54.38 17.08 -19.68
C ILE A 773 -55.71 16.36 -19.98
N GLU A 774 -56.52 16.91 -20.88
CA GLU A 774 -57.78 16.27 -21.28
C GLU A 774 -57.53 14.99 -22.06
N ARG A 775 -56.47 15.02 -22.88
CA ARG A 775 -56.08 13.83 -23.65
C ARG A 775 -55.41 12.79 -22.76
N GLN A 776 -54.63 13.21 -21.78
CA GLN A 776 -54.11 12.27 -20.77
C GLN A 776 -55.25 11.55 -20.03
N ARG A 777 -56.35 12.25 -19.69
CA ARG A 777 -57.53 11.59 -19.09
C ARG A 777 -58.16 10.54 -20.00
N ARG A 778 -58.28 10.83 -21.31
CA ARG A 778 -58.77 9.85 -22.28
C ARG A 778 -57.84 8.64 -22.42
N VAL A 779 -56.54 8.87 -22.44
CA VAL A 779 -55.52 7.80 -22.48
C VAL A 779 -55.59 6.98 -21.17
N GLU A 780 -55.74 7.62 -20.02
CA GLU A 780 -55.96 6.97 -18.73
C GLU A 780 -57.19 6.08 -18.74
N GLU A 781 -58.33 6.60 -19.16
CA GLU A 781 -59.56 5.81 -19.23
C GLU A 781 -59.43 4.65 -20.19
N TRP A 782 -58.76 4.82 -21.31
CA TRP A 782 -58.51 3.80 -22.31
C TRP A 782 -57.60 2.70 -21.74
N ILE A 783 -56.44 3.05 -21.07
CA ILE A 783 -55.54 2.10 -20.48
C ILE A 783 -56.20 1.34 -19.35
N LYS A 784 -56.89 2.03 -18.44
CA LYS A 784 -57.62 1.38 -17.34
C LYS A 784 -58.65 0.34 -17.80
N LYS A 785 -59.31 0.61 -18.92
CA LYS A 785 -60.29 -0.31 -19.47
C LYS A 785 -59.69 -1.53 -20.15
N ARG A 786 -58.55 -1.37 -20.87
CA ARG A 786 -57.97 -2.46 -21.67
C ARG A 786 -56.82 -3.21 -20.96
N TYR A 787 -56.00 -2.47 -20.19
CA TYR A 787 -54.78 -2.96 -19.54
C TYR A 787 -54.71 -2.51 -18.06
N PRO A 788 -55.66 -2.94 -17.21
CA PRO A 788 -55.73 -2.48 -15.82
C PRO A 788 -54.51 -2.92 -15.01
N GLU A 789 -53.89 -4.03 -15.37
CA GLU A 789 -52.66 -4.55 -14.75
C GLU A 789 -51.48 -3.56 -14.95
N VAL A 790 -51.28 -3.12 -16.18
CA VAL A 790 -50.15 -2.18 -16.50
C VAL A 790 -50.40 -0.82 -15.86
N TRP A 791 -51.70 -0.41 -15.75
CA TRP A 791 -52.02 0.83 -15.06
C TRP A 791 -51.66 0.75 -13.56
N ALA A 792 -51.93 -0.40 -12.91
CA ALA A 792 -51.57 -0.61 -11.52
C ALA A 792 -50.03 -0.58 -11.33
N GLU A 793 -49.27 -1.14 -12.27
CA GLU A 793 -47.82 -1.05 -12.27
C GLU A 793 -47.34 0.40 -12.41
N MET A 794 -47.94 1.21 -13.31
CA MET A 794 -47.64 2.63 -13.46
C MET A 794 -47.92 3.41 -12.16
N GLU A 795 -49.05 3.16 -11.50
CA GLU A 795 -49.37 3.78 -10.22
C GLU A 795 -48.40 3.40 -9.10
N ALA A 796 -47.94 2.17 -9.10
CA ALA A 796 -46.94 1.69 -8.14
C ALA A 796 -45.56 2.37 -8.30
N LEU A 797 -45.15 2.76 -9.52
CA LEU A 797 -43.94 3.53 -9.78
C LEU A 797 -44.03 4.98 -9.28
N GLY A 798 -45.24 5.47 -9.02
CA GLY A 798 -45.48 6.86 -8.63
C GLY A 798 -45.35 7.84 -9.79
N HIS A 799 -45.89 9.03 -9.57
CA HIS A 799 -45.89 10.11 -10.58
C HIS A 799 -45.56 11.46 -9.93
N TRP A 800 -45.08 12.39 -10.74
CA TRP A 800 -44.94 13.79 -10.39
C TRP A 800 -45.78 14.66 -11.32
N VAL A 801 -46.09 15.89 -10.92
CA VAL A 801 -46.89 16.81 -11.69
C VAL A 801 -46.02 18.00 -12.10
N THR A 802 -45.92 18.25 -13.39
CA THR A 802 -45.23 19.44 -13.88
C THR A 802 -46.06 20.69 -13.60
N MET A 803 -45.45 21.67 -12.93
CA MET A 803 -46.11 22.93 -12.51
C MET A 803 -46.18 24.00 -13.64
N ASP A 804 -45.69 23.71 -14.84
CA ASP A 804 -45.69 24.65 -15.99
C ASP A 804 -47.10 24.90 -16.55
N GLY A 805 -47.96 25.47 -15.69
CA GLY A 805 -49.23 26.05 -16.08
C GLY A 805 -50.39 25.09 -16.34
N PHE A 806 -50.16 23.78 -16.60
CA PHE A 806 -51.20 22.86 -17.03
C PHE A 806 -51.31 21.55 -16.22
N GLY A 807 -50.41 21.28 -15.32
CA GLY A 807 -50.50 20.16 -14.39
C GLY A 807 -50.46 18.76 -15.03
N TYR A 808 -49.55 18.52 -15.98
CA TYR A 808 -49.35 17.16 -16.55
C TYR A 808 -48.82 16.18 -15.52
N ARG A 809 -49.40 14.98 -15.50
CA ARG A 809 -48.83 13.85 -14.74
C ARG A 809 -47.77 13.16 -15.59
N GLN A 810 -46.66 12.85 -14.92
CA GLN A 810 -45.54 12.10 -15.50
C GLN A 810 -45.24 10.93 -14.55
N TYR A 811 -45.33 9.71 -15.04
CA TYR A 811 -44.96 8.53 -14.28
C TYR A 811 -43.45 8.31 -14.34
N ASN A 812 -42.88 7.71 -13.30
CA ASN A 812 -41.42 7.43 -13.16
C ASN A 812 -41.01 6.27 -14.06
N ILE A 813 -41.15 6.41 -15.35
CA ILE A 813 -40.76 5.39 -16.35
C ILE A 813 -39.40 5.73 -16.89
N ASN A 814 -38.50 4.74 -16.87
CA ASN A 814 -37.20 4.93 -17.42
C ASN A 814 -37.25 5.03 -18.94
N ARG A 815 -36.83 6.18 -19.49
CA ARG A 815 -36.71 6.46 -20.91
C ARG A 815 -35.29 6.82 -21.30
N ASP A 816 -34.30 6.36 -20.50
CA ASP A 816 -32.90 6.63 -20.78
C ASP A 816 -32.48 5.95 -22.08
N LEU A 817 -31.72 6.68 -22.85
CA LEU A 817 -31.17 6.22 -24.13
C LEU A 817 -29.64 6.18 -24.01
N ASP A 818 -29.07 5.14 -24.59
CA ASP A 818 -27.62 5.01 -24.70
C ASP A 818 -27.17 5.55 -26.07
N PRO A 819 -25.99 6.17 -26.14
CA PRO A 819 -25.45 6.71 -27.38
C PRO A 819 -25.01 5.65 -28.39
#